data_1abaf1e969bbc21e0b7af7bb22753721
#
_entry.id   1abaf1e969bbc21e0b7af7bb22753721
#
_cell.length_a   1.000
_cell.length_b   1.000
_cell.length_c   1.000
_cell.angle_alpha   90.00
_cell.angle_beta   90.00
_cell.angle_gamma   90.00
#
_symmetry.space_group_name_H-M   'P 1'
#
loop_
_entity.id
_entity.type
_entity.pdbx_description
1 polymer ?
#
loop_
_entity_poly.entity_id
_entity_poly.type
_entity_poly.pdbx_seq_one_letter_code
_entity_poly.pdbx_strand_id
1 'polypeptide(L)'
;MPPTPPSSRSRTALIIVALLCAATAAEAASLAISRASWSKEKLYLSGTAPGGPSVTIANAASGLVIGTAKVENNGRWRAVFEKLAPVPCRVRVTQGTAFIERAVSGAPSSCDSGTTKSLTGLAIDGPATVPESSTAAYAATASFSDGTTQNVTAAAAWSESSSFASISGGVLTTGAVSSDQPVTISSSYTAGGATRTASLPVTIANAPTVTGSHAGRFNAFEGTKTCLTCHMNEATAFHASVHYQWLGDASDAEGLNTPMAGKKGGINDFCIYPDINWLGKLRTVDGLEVDGGCARCHTGLGAKPSPIASQDQLENIDCLICHAPSYKRTLQQVGTEFRFVPDTAKMSVSLLQAAVDLRLPGKDACLNCHTKAGGGDNFKRGDISEAHRNATTALDVHMAPPSQGGAGLECTGCHTTTAHRMAGRGVDMRQRDSDALLECSNCHSNLPHDDSRLNAHATRVACNVCHVPVFAKGAPTDMRRDWSLPGEISHVTGLVEPHMVMQSNATPVYRFFNGRSRFYQFRSEAVPQANGLVLMAGPLGSRTEPGAKITAMKRHTGRQPIDPTTKYLLPLKIGIFFQTGNLTNAVNQGLIDVDWPNNGYGFAETERFMGLYHEVAPASQALTCSSCHGGNRLDFAALGYTPRTTLNGKPLCASCHGAKNGSFAFIHDKHVRDKRIDCINCHTFSKG
;
A
#
# COMPACT_ATOMS: atom_id res chain seq x y z
N MET A 1 -0.17 27.95 -45.35
CA MET A 1 -0.23 29.36 -45.87
C MET A 1 -1.07 30.13 -44.88
N PRO A 2 -0.55 31.20 -44.30
CA PRO A 2 -1.32 32.14 -43.49
C PRO A 2 -1.94 33.24 -44.33
N PRO A 3 -2.76 34.13 -43.73
CA PRO A 3 -2.21 35.45 -43.49
C PRO A 3 -2.59 36.11 -42.16
N THR A 4 -1.65 36.92 -41.71
CA THR A 4 -1.72 37.96 -40.70
C THR A 4 -2.19 39.30 -41.29
N PRO A 5 -2.17 40.42 -40.55
CA PRO A 5 -3.27 41.23 -40.06
C PRO A 5 -3.45 42.57 -40.81
N PRO A 6 -4.16 43.56 -40.30
CA PRO A 6 -3.43 44.77 -39.93
C PRO A 6 -3.97 45.64 -38.78
N SER A 7 -2.97 46.35 -38.26
CA SER A 7 -2.94 47.55 -37.45
C SER A 7 -3.89 48.69 -37.80
N SER A 8 -4.30 49.50 -36.80
CA SER A 8 -4.39 50.95 -36.97
C SER A 8 -4.21 51.72 -35.66
N ARG A 9 -3.33 52.66 -35.72
CA ARG A 9 -3.07 53.74 -34.76
C ARG A 9 -4.19 54.78 -34.88
N SER A 10 -4.54 55.42 -33.80
CA SER A 10 -4.99 56.84 -33.89
C SER A 10 -4.58 57.61 -32.64
N ARG A 11 -3.92 58.70 -32.86
CA ARG A 11 -3.55 59.79 -31.95
C ARG A 11 -4.70 60.77 -31.85
N THR A 12 -4.92 61.38 -30.68
CA THR A 12 -5.40 62.78 -30.54
C THR A 12 -5.19 63.20 -29.08
N ALA A 13 -4.25 64.04 -28.83
CA ALA A 13 -4.26 65.46 -28.66
C ALA A 13 -4.76 65.97 -27.30
N LEU A 14 -3.83 66.65 -26.68
CA LEU A 14 -3.70 67.48 -25.50
C LEU A 14 -4.77 68.59 -25.43
N ILE A 15 -5.42 68.75 -24.25
CA ILE A 15 -5.93 70.10 -23.83
C ILE A 15 -5.53 70.29 -22.35
N ILE A 16 -4.66 71.26 -22.12
CA ILE A 16 -4.25 71.79 -20.81
C ILE A 16 -5.34 72.78 -20.35
N VAL A 17 -5.92 72.51 -19.20
CA VAL A 17 -6.62 73.59 -18.44
C VAL A 17 -5.93 73.67 -17.07
N ALA A 18 -5.17 74.74 -16.93
CA ALA A 18 -4.57 75.13 -15.65
C ALA A 18 -5.69 75.71 -14.77
N LEU A 19 -5.97 75.02 -13.62
CA LEU A 19 -6.74 75.60 -12.54
C LEU A 19 -5.75 75.74 -11.33
N LEU A 20 -5.31 76.97 -11.09
CA LEU A 20 -4.62 77.34 -9.86
C LEU A 20 -5.58 77.12 -8.67
N CYS A 21 -5.33 76.11 -7.86
CA CYS A 21 -5.80 76.04 -6.50
C CYS A 21 -4.57 76.15 -5.57
N ALA A 22 -4.51 77.26 -4.85
CA ALA A 22 -3.51 77.47 -3.80
C ALA A 22 -3.69 76.38 -2.72
N ALA A 23 -2.82 75.39 -2.74
CA ALA A 23 -2.66 74.44 -1.65
C ALA A 23 -1.75 75.13 -0.63
N THR A 24 -2.30 75.57 0.49
CA THR A 24 -1.54 75.85 1.71
C THR A 24 -0.72 74.62 2.07
N ALA A 25 0.61 74.70 2.00
CA ALA A 25 1.51 73.69 2.53
C ALA A 25 1.22 73.47 4.00
N ALA A 26 0.48 72.41 4.32
CA ALA A 26 0.46 71.91 5.67
C ALA A 26 1.88 71.35 5.95
N GLU A 27 2.64 72.01 6.81
CA GLU A 27 3.91 71.47 7.33
C GLU A 27 3.65 70.03 7.78
N ALA A 28 4.40 69.08 7.21
CA ALA A 28 4.32 67.66 7.61
C ALA A 28 4.66 67.54 9.09
N ALA A 29 3.69 67.13 9.90
CA ALA A 29 3.88 66.99 11.32
C ALA A 29 5.05 66.05 11.63
N SER A 30 6.10 66.54 12.30
CA SER A 30 7.22 65.71 12.76
C SER A 30 6.80 64.84 13.95
N LEU A 31 7.47 63.67 14.13
CA LEU A 31 7.25 62.87 15.32
C LEU A 31 7.69 63.63 16.58
N ALA A 32 6.75 63.97 17.45
CA ALA A 32 7.02 64.72 18.69
C ALA A 32 6.11 64.29 19.83
N ILE A 33 6.62 64.39 21.06
CA ILE A 33 5.86 64.22 22.27
C ILE A 33 5.63 65.61 22.88
N SER A 34 4.42 66.14 22.80
CA SER A 34 4.06 67.46 23.34
C SER A 34 3.76 67.40 24.84
N ARG A 35 3.24 66.25 25.30
CA ARG A 35 2.97 65.98 26.71
C ARG A 35 3.37 64.58 27.10
N ALA A 36 4.05 64.43 28.23
CA ALA A 36 4.24 63.23 29.00
C ALA A 36 4.15 63.56 30.48
N SER A 37 3.03 63.20 31.13
CA SER A 37 2.80 63.56 32.54
C SER A 37 2.06 62.46 33.25
N TRP A 38 2.46 62.20 34.50
CA TRP A 38 1.78 61.33 35.46
C TRP A 38 1.03 62.12 36.43
N SER A 39 -0.28 61.91 36.59
CA SER A 39 -1.11 62.52 37.62
C SER A 39 -2.35 61.65 37.83
N LYS A 40 -2.84 61.57 39.07
CA LYS A 40 -4.05 60.81 39.46
C LYS A 40 -3.97 59.36 38.96
N GLU A 41 -2.82 58.73 39.16
CA GLU A 41 -2.53 57.35 38.77
C GLU A 41 -2.69 57.06 37.25
N LYS A 42 -2.57 58.07 36.40
CA LYS A 42 -2.67 57.93 34.93
C LYS A 42 -1.49 58.61 34.25
N LEU A 43 -1.01 57.98 33.21
CA LEU A 43 -0.01 58.48 32.27
C LEU A 43 -0.73 59.18 31.12
N TYR A 44 -0.58 60.49 31.00
CA TYR A 44 -1.14 61.27 29.90
C TYR A 44 -0.04 61.56 28.86
N LEU A 45 -0.30 61.18 27.63
CA LEU A 45 0.61 61.38 26.51
C LEU A 45 -0.11 62.05 25.34
N SER A 46 0.57 62.97 24.70
CA SER A 46 0.08 63.54 23.43
C SER A 46 1.24 64.04 22.60
N GLY A 47 1.05 64.16 21.30
CA GLY A 47 2.06 64.64 20.38
C GLY A 47 1.60 64.75 18.95
N THR A 48 2.54 64.87 18.07
CA THR A 48 2.35 64.82 16.62
C THR A 48 3.15 63.69 16.01
N ALA A 49 2.70 63.21 14.88
CA ALA A 49 3.42 62.20 14.11
C ALA A 49 3.19 62.44 12.61
N PRO A 50 4.16 62.16 11.75
CA PRO A 50 3.91 62.11 10.31
C PRO A 50 2.84 61.06 9.99
N GLY A 51 2.10 61.19 8.91
CA GLY A 51 0.97 60.32 8.56
C GLY A 51 1.24 58.82 8.74
N GLY A 52 0.25 58.09 9.26
CA GLY A 52 0.30 56.68 9.56
C GLY A 52 -0.80 56.27 10.54
N PRO A 53 -1.12 54.95 10.70
CA PRO A 53 -2.28 54.53 11.50
C PRO A 53 -2.08 54.75 13.02
N SER A 54 -0.85 54.62 13.52
CA SER A 54 -0.59 54.70 14.96
C SER A 54 0.89 54.94 15.29
N VAL A 55 1.13 55.34 16.53
CA VAL A 55 2.44 55.32 17.17
C VAL A 55 2.48 54.28 18.27
N THR A 56 3.64 53.66 18.48
CA THR A 56 3.88 52.72 19.58
C THR A 56 4.56 53.45 20.72
N ILE A 57 4.09 53.25 21.95
CA ILE A 57 4.56 53.89 23.20
C ILE A 57 5.17 52.80 24.07
N ALA A 58 6.42 53.01 24.50
CA ALA A 58 7.16 52.08 25.35
C ALA A 58 7.81 52.82 26.52
N ASN A 59 8.17 52.11 27.56
CA ASN A 59 9.09 52.59 28.58
C ASN A 59 10.48 52.75 27.94
N ALA A 60 11.04 53.95 27.98
CA ALA A 60 12.31 54.21 27.30
C ALA A 60 13.50 53.44 27.90
N ALA A 61 13.41 53.09 29.18
CA ALA A 61 14.48 52.40 29.88
C ALA A 61 14.46 50.88 29.70
N SER A 62 13.27 50.25 29.81
CA SER A 62 13.12 48.78 29.68
C SER A 62 12.80 48.32 28.25
N GLY A 63 12.36 49.23 27.38
CA GLY A 63 11.84 48.88 26.04
C GLY A 63 10.45 48.25 26.04
N LEU A 64 9.85 48.03 27.20
CA LEU A 64 8.53 47.39 27.33
C LEU A 64 7.43 48.29 26.72
N VAL A 65 6.69 47.74 25.78
CA VAL A 65 5.57 48.42 25.13
C VAL A 65 4.44 48.61 26.13
N ILE A 66 4.05 49.89 26.33
CA ILE A 66 2.94 50.32 27.19
C ILE A 66 1.63 50.25 26.40
N GLY A 67 1.68 50.57 25.11
CA GLY A 67 0.53 50.55 24.24
C GLY A 67 0.74 51.32 22.93
N THR A 68 -0.35 51.54 22.20
CA THR A 68 -0.35 52.32 20.97
C THR A 68 -1.35 53.45 21.03
N ALA A 69 -1.13 54.50 20.24
CA ALA A 69 -2.09 55.59 20.07
C ALA A 69 -2.37 55.81 18.58
N LYS A 70 -3.63 55.97 18.23
CA LYS A 70 -4.04 56.28 16.84
C LYS A 70 -3.60 57.70 16.48
N VAL A 71 -3.08 57.89 15.29
CA VAL A 71 -2.77 59.20 14.73
C VAL A 71 -4.03 59.67 13.98
N GLU A 72 -4.50 60.86 14.35
CA GLU A 72 -5.64 61.53 13.73
C GLU A 72 -5.22 62.13 12.37
N ASN A 73 -6.18 62.42 11.50
CA ASN A 73 -5.94 62.98 10.16
C ASN A 73 -5.17 64.35 10.19
N ASN A 74 -5.18 65.05 11.31
CA ASN A 74 -4.43 66.30 11.54
C ASN A 74 -3.01 66.06 12.05
N GLY A 75 -2.52 64.79 12.05
CA GLY A 75 -1.21 64.40 12.53
C GLY A 75 -1.06 64.39 14.08
N ARG A 76 -2.09 64.58 14.83
CA ARG A 76 -2.05 64.55 16.31
C ARG A 76 -2.38 63.15 16.84
N TRP A 77 -1.79 62.82 17.99
CA TRP A 77 -2.11 61.58 18.70
C TRP A 77 -2.23 61.84 20.20
N ARG A 78 -3.02 61.03 20.90
CA ARG A 78 -3.20 61.06 22.33
C ARG A 78 -3.35 59.65 22.91
N ALA A 79 -2.82 59.44 24.11
CA ALA A 79 -2.99 58.22 24.86
C ALA A 79 -3.12 58.52 26.37
N VAL A 80 -3.89 57.71 27.06
CA VAL A 80 -3.98 57.71 28.52
C VAL A 80 -3.88 56.25 28.95
N PHE A 81 -2.95 55.96 29.85
CA PHE A 81 -2.76 54.63 30.43
C PHE A 81 -2.98 54.70 31.94
N GLU A 82 -3.76 53.79 32.46
CA GLU A 82 -4.13 53.66 33.87
C GLU A 82 -3.44 52.40 34.44
N LYS A 83 -3.27 52.42 35.79
CA LYS A 83 -2.76 51.25 36.53
C LYS A 83 -1.40 50.73 36.05
N LEU A 84 -0.50 51.61 35.59
CA LEU A 84 0.85 51.24 35.23
C LEU A 84 1.67 50.96 36.50
N ALA A 85 2.22 49.76 36.55
CA ALA A 85 3.19 49.35 37.58
C ALA A 85 4.29 48.52 36.96
N PRO A 86 5.55 48.96 36.91
CA PRO A 86 6.01 50.30 37.39
C PRO A 86 5.67 51.45 36.42
N VAL A 87 5.60 52.68 36.99
CA VAL A 87 5.43 53.89 36.17
C VAL A 87 6.74 54.22 35.47
N PRO A 88 6.77 54.49 34.13
CA PRO A 88 8.01 54.82 33.45
C PRO A 88 8.52 56.22 33.82
N CYS A 89 9.83 56.35 34.07
CA CYS A 89 10.44 57.69 34.28
C CYS A 89 10.59 58.43 32.93
N ARG A 90 10.75 57.72 31.83
CA ARG A 90 10.80 58.25 30.46
C ARG A 90 9.97 57.34 29.56
N VAL A 91 9.33 57.90 28.56
CA VAL A 91 8.63 57.17 27.52
C VAL A 91 9.34 57.38 26.18
N ARG A 92 9.33 56.33 25.38
CA ARG A 92 9.75 56.31 23.96
C ARG A 92 8.50 56.19 23.12
N VAL A 93 8.36 57.01 22.11
CA VAL A 93 7.30 56.93 21.10
C VAL A 93 7.95 56.63 19.77
N THR A 94 7.50 55.57 19.11
CA THR A 94 8.07 55.08 17.87
C THR A 94 7.03 55.06 16.74
N GLN A 95 7.43 55.46 15.53
CA GLN A 95 6.67 55.28 14.31
C GLN A 95 7.62 54.85 13.17
N GLY A 96 7.42 53.64 12.65
CA GLY A 96 8.40 53.05 11.70
C GLY A 96 9.77 52.88 12.37
N THR A 97 10.82 53.44 11.77
CA THR A 97 12.19 53.43 12.32
C THR A 97 12.51 54.66 13.19
N ALA A 98 11.66 55.71 13.14
CA ALA A 98 11.87 56.94 13.93
C ALA A 98 11.34 56.79 15.35
N PHE A 99 12.06 57.30 16.31
CA PHE A 99 11.61 57.37 17.72
C PHE A 99 11.98 58.69 18.36
N ILE A 100 11.25 59.04 19.42
CA ILE A 100 11.51 60.19 20.29
C ILE A 100 11.26 59.81 21.74
N GLU A 101 12.03 60.35 22.67
CA GLU A 101 11.88 60.10 24.09
C GLU A 101 11.58 61.39 24.87
N ARG A 102 10.80 61.23 25.94
CA ARG A 102 10.50 62.35 26.85
C ARG A 102 10.39 61.87 28.29
N ALA A 103 10.94 62.63 29.21
CA ALA A 103 10.75 62.40 30.64
C ALA A 103 9.26 62.61 31.04
N VAL A 104 8.78 61.72 31.89
CA VAL A 104 7.41 61.84 32.44
C VAL A 104 7.37 62.82 33.64
N SER A 105 6.81 63.99 33.43
CA SER A 105 6.64 64.94 34.50
C SER A 105 5.66 64.43 35.55
N GLY A 106 5.97 64.60 36.86
CA GLY A 106 5.17 64.05 37.92
C GLY A 106 5.20 62.59 38.16
N ALA A 107 6.14 61.84 37.49
CA ALA A 107 6.39 60.47 37.81
C ALA A 107 6.84 60.29 39.27
N PRO A 108 6.40 59.21 39.97
CA PRO A 108 6.81 58.98 41.37
C PRO A 108 8.32 58.75 41.46
N SER A 109 8.94 58.95 42.57
CA SER A 109 10.37 58.74 42.81
C SER A 109 10.76 57.22 42.59
N SER A 110 9.79 56.37 42.70
CA SER A 110 9.94 54.91 42.40
C SER A 110 9.65 54.54 40.93
N CYS A 111 9.66 55.52 40.01
CA CYS A 111 9.46 55.22 38.59
C CYS A 111 10.56 54.33 38.06
N ASP A 112 10.20 53.48 37.07
CA ASP A 112 11.13 52.56 36.45
C ASP A 112 12.13 53.32 35.56
N SER A 113 13.32 53.51 36.07
CA SER A 113 14.47 54.07 35.37
C SER A 113 15.21 53.01 34.54
N GLY A 114 14.67 51.78 34.54
CA GLY A 114 15.30 50.56 33.99
C GLY A 114 16.43 50.12 34.91
N THR A 115 16.16 49.16 35.78
CA THR A 115 17.27 48.37 36.33
C THR A 115 17.99 47.74 35.15
N THR A 116 19.26 48.03 34.98
CA THR A 116 20.11 47.36 33.96
C THR A 116 20.14 45.87 34.33
N LYS A 117 19.30 45.09 33.67
CA LYS A 117 19.37 43.62 33.83
C LYS A 117 20.76 43.17 33.37
N SER A 118 21.50 42.53 34.24
CA SER A 118 22.78 42.00 33.93
C SER A 118 22.66 40.55 33.36
N LEU A 119 23.47 40.25 32.37
CA LEU A 119 23.52 38.92 31.79
C LEU A 119 24.12 37.92 32.80
N THR A 120 23.33 36.94 33.23
CA THR A 120 23.73 35.96 34.26
C THR A 120 24.13 34.60 33.68
N GLY A 121 23.57 34.20 32.52
CA GLY A 121 23.84 32.90 31.93
C GLY A 121 23.60 32.85 30.42
N LEU A 122 24.14 31.82 29.77
CA LEU A 122 23.86 31.43 28.41
C LEU A 122 23.68 29.90 28.38
N ALA A 123 22.78 29.39 27.59
CA ALA A 123 22.55 27.97 27.37
C ALA A 123 22.40 27.70 25.89
N ILE A 124 22.86 26.50 25.44
CA ILE A 124 22.66 25.99 24.09
C ILE A 124 21.71 24.81 24.19
N ASP A 125 20.72 24.75 23.30
CA ASP A 125 19.78 23.65 23.13
C ASP A 125 19.79 23.19 21.69
N GLY A 126 19.71 21.86 21.48
CA GLY A 126 19.70 21.22 20.17
C GLY A 126 20.08 19.74 20.22
N PRO A 127 20.10 19.02 19.07
CA PRO A 127 20.37 17.60 19.03
C PRO A 127 21.79 17.23 19.49
N ALA A 128 21.88 16.20 20.33
CA ALA A 128 23.18 15.68 20.79
C ALA A 128 23.93 14.85 19.73
N THR A 129 23.25 14.43 18.66
CA THR A 129 23.83 13.67 17.54
C THR A 129 23.32 14.25 16.23
N VAL A 130 24.20 14.42 15.27
CA VAL A 130 23.90 14.93 13.92
C VAL A 130 24.55 14.00 12.90
N PRO A 131 23.81 13.50 11.90
CA PRO A 131 24.41 12.70 10.83
C PRO A 131 25.50 13.47 10.08
N GLU A 132 26.49 12.78 9.53
CA GLU A 132 27.44 13.38 8.61
C GLU A 132 26.75 13.95 7.36
N SER A 133 27.38 14.91 6.69
CA SER A 133 26.87 15.53 5.45
C SER A 133 25.44 16.09 5.58
N SER A 134 25.08 16.60 6.77
CA SER A 134 23.75 17.11 7.09
C SER A 134 23.80 18.46 7.82
N THR A 135 22.65 19.01 8.18
CA THR A 135 22.53 20.23 8.98
C THR A 135 21.62 20.04 10.17
N ALA A 136 21.91 20.75 11.27
CA ALA A 136 21.08 20.77 12.47
C ALA A 136 21.00 22.18 13.07
N ALA A 137 19.83 22.55 13.61
CA ALA A 137 19.61 23.85 14.24
C ALA A 137 19.82 23.78 15.75
N TYR A 138 20.49 24.79 16.28
CA TYR A 138 20.75 25.01 17.70
C TYR A 138 20.25 26.40 18.13
N ALA A 139 19.75 26.51 19.34
CA ALA A 139 19.28 27.73 19.90
C ALA A 139 20.17 28.17 21.07
N ALA A 140 20.51 29.47 21.12
CA ALA A 140 21.19 30.06 22.26
C ALA A 140 20.19 30.90 23.05
N THR A 141 20.07 30.66 24.37
CA THR A 141 19.17 31.36 25.29
C THR A 141 19.95 32.03 26.39
N ALA A 142 19.87 33.37 26.45
CA ALA A 142 20.46 34.19 27.49
C ALA A 142 19.53 34.31 28.69
N SER A 143 20.06 34.24 29.92
CA SER A 143 19.37 34.46 31.17
C SER A 143 19.85 35.77 31.82
N PHE A 144 18.95 36.52 32.45
CA PHE A 144 19.24 37.81 33.06
C PHE A 144 18.91 37.82 34.55
N SER A 145 19.49 38.82 35.28
CA SER A 145 19.37 38.95 36.73
C SER A 145 17.93 39.21 37.23
N ASP A 146 17.03 39.58 36.31
CA ASP A 146 15.61 39.78 36.60
C ASP A 146 14.77 38.48 36.43
N GLY A 147 15.43 37.35 36.17
CA GLY A 147 14.79 36.05 35.93
C GLY A 147 14.26 35.87 34.50
N THR A 148 14.37 36.86 33.63
CA THR A 148 13.95 36.73 32.22
C THR A 148 14.94 36.00 31.38
N THR A 149 14.45 35.32 30.31
CA THR A 149 15.28 34.69 29.28
C THR A 149 15.02 35.34 27.92
N GLN A 150 16.00 35.28 27.04
CA GLN A 150 15.90 35.79 25.68
C GLN A 150 16.61 34.84 24.69
N ASN A 151 15.95 34.52 23.60
CA ASN A 151 16.61 33.84 22.50
C ASN A 151 17.58 34.81 21.80
N VAL A 152 18.85 34.43 21.78
CA VAL A 152 19.93 35.25 21.24
C VAL A 152 20.68 34.53 20.10
N THR A 153 20.10 33.47 19.54
CA THR A 153 20.69 32.61 18.55
C THR A 153 21.34 33.39 17.39
N ALA A 154 20.63 34.36 16.83
CA ALA A 154 21.12 35.18 15.72
C ALA A 154 22.14 36.23 16.11
N ALA A 155 22.17 36.65 17.41
CA ALA A 155 23.05 37.67 17.93
C ALA A 155 24.31 37.14 18.64
N ALA A 156 24.30 35.84 18.97
CA ALA A 156 25.42 35.15 19.60
C ALA A 156 26.52 34.83 18.58
N ALA A 157 27.75 34.83 19.00
CA ALA A 157 28.86 34.30 18.24
C ALA A 157 28.93 32.79 18.43
N TRP A 158 29.11 32.04 17.38
CA TRP A 158 29.17 30.59 17.35
C TRP A 158 30.53 30.08 16.88
N SER A 159 30.96 28.96 17.43
CA SER A 159 32.16 28.24 17.01
C SER A 159 32.02 26.74 17.29
N GLU A 160 32.79 25.92 16.60
CA GLU A 160 32.92 24.49 16.78
C GLU A 160 34.36 24.04 16.92
N SER A 161 34.59 22.82 17.42
CA SER A 161 35.92 22.26 17.68
C SER A 161 36.45 21.30 16.60
N SER A 162 35.69 21.04 15.54
CA SER A 162 36.00 19.97 14.57
C SER A 162 36.09 20.51 13.16
N SER A 163 37.13 20.12 12.43
CA SER A 163 37.27 20.41 11.00
C SER A 163 36.24 19.73 10.10
N PHE A 164 35.47 18.77 10.67
CA PHE A 164 34.37 18.09 9.99
C PHE A 164 33.01 18.80 10.17
N ALA A 165 33.03 19.98 10.76
CA ALA A 165 31.80 20.76 10.95
C ALA A 165 32.07 22.25 10.76
N SER A 166 31.00 23.00 10.52
CA SER A 166 30.97 24.46 10.61
C SER A 166 29.66 24.91 11.20
N ILE A 167 29.66 25.94 12.06
CA ILE A 167 28.44 26.48 12.66
C ILE A 167 28.34 27.98 12.38
N SER A 168 27.18 28.45 11.95
CA SER A 168 26.88 29.86 11.74
C SER A 168 25.42 30.15 12.06
N GLY A 169 25.18 31.24 12.86
CA GLY A 169 23.82 31.62 13.21
C GLY A 169 22.98 30.52 13.92
N GLY A 170 23.65 29.59 14.61
CA GLY A 170 23.00 28.45 15.25
C GLY A 170 22.71 27.27 14.33
N VAL A 171 23.16 27.27 13.08
CA VAL A 171 23.04 26.14 12.17
C VAL A 171 24.39 25.44 12.03
N LEU A 172 24.48 24.21 12.53
CA LEU A 172 25.61 23.32 12.35
C LEU A 172 25.49 22.61 10.99
N THR A 173 26.55 22.64 10.20
CA THR A 173 26.70 21.85 8.96
C THR A 173 27.84 20.86 9.18
N THR A 174 27.59 19.58 8.94
CA THR A 174 28.57 18.51 9.11
C THR A 174 29.11 18.02 7.77
N GLY A 175 30.41 17.69 7.74
CA GLY A 175 31.06 17.03 6.61
C GLY A 175 31.02 15.50 6.74
N ALA A 176 31.53 14.81 5.73
CA ALA A 176 31.68 13.35 5.76
C ALA A 176 32.79 12.95 6.76
N VAL A 177 32.52 11.86 7.51
CA VAL A 177 33.45 11.28 8.49
C VAL A 177 33.58 9.78 8.28
N SER A 178 34.71 9.19 8.64
CA SER A 178 34.93 7.73 8.50
C SER A 178 34.51 6.91 9.73
N SER A 179 34.22 7.58 10.84
CA SER A 179 33.71 7.04 12.11
C SER A 179 33.06 8.19 12.88
N ASP A 180 32.24 7.88 13.87
CA ASP A 180 31.65 8.89 14.75
C ASP A 180 32.69 9.84 15.29
N GLN A 181 32.45 11.16 15.13
CA GLN A 181 33.36 12.21 15.53
C GLN A 181 32.74 13.11 16.59
N PRO A 182 33.39 13.32 17.72
CA PRO A 182 32.95 14.29 18.71
C PRO A 182 33.22 15.72 18.19
N VAL A 183 32.29 16.60 18.38
CA VAL A 183 32.40 18.04 18.17
C VAL A 183 31.83 18.79 19.34
N THR A 184 32.49 19.84 19.82
CA THR A 184 31.91 20.73 20.83
C THR A 184 31.45 22.00 20.14
N ILE A 185 30.17 22.29 20.23
CA ILE A 185 29.61 23.58 19.79
C ILE A 185 29.72 24.54 20.95
N SER A 186 30.22 25.74 20.68
CA SER A 186 30.33 26.81 21.66
C SER A 186 29.61 28.05 21.15
N SER A 187 28.99 28.77 22.08
CA SER A 187 28.34 30.07 21.79
C SER A 187 28.74 31.09 22.83
N SER A 188 28.91 32.33 22.41
CA SER A 188 29.14 33.47 23.30
C SER A 188 28.20 34.65 23.01
N TYR A 189 27.73 35.28 24.05
CA TYR A 189 26.83 36.43 23.94
C TYR A 189 27.22 37.50 24.94
N THR A 190 27.19 38.77 24.52
CA THR A 190 27.58 39.93 25.34
C THR A 190 26.41 40.88 25.43
N ALA A 191 26.04 41.28 26.66
CA ALA A 191 25.02 42.30 26.93
C ALA A 191 25.39 43.08 28.19
N GLY A 192 25.24 44.40 28.15
CA GLY A 192 25.54 45.29 29.30
C GLY A 192 27.00 45.21 29.78
N GLY A 193 27.94 44.92 28.91
CA GLY A 193 29.38 44.76 29.24
C GLY A 193 29.75 43.40 29.85
N ALA A 194 28.80 42.48 30.08
CA ALA A 194 29.04 41.14 30.56
C ALA A 194 29.00 40.16 29.39
N THR A 195 29.96 39.25 29.30
CA THR A 195 29.95 38.13 28.34
C THR A 195 29.68 36.83 29.06
N ARG A 196 28.87 35.96 28.44
CA ARG A 196 28.64 34.58 28.89
C ARG A 196 28.90 33.64 27.73
N THR A 197 29.41 32.47 28.06
CA THR A 197 29.67 31.38 27.10
C THR A 197 28.92 30.12 27.53
N ALA A 198 28.57 29.32 26.53
CA ALA A 198 28.01 27.98 26.72
C ALA A 198 28.66 27.03 25.74
N SER A 199 28.71 25.73 26.08
CA SER A 199 29.23 24.68 25.22
C SER A 199 28.32 23.47 25.30
N LEU A 200 28.15 22.78 24.17
CA LEU A 200 27.34 21.57 24.04
C LEU A 200 28.16 20.51 23.29
N PRO A 201 28.42 19.34 23.89
CA PRO A 201 29.02 18.23 23.16
C PRO A 201 28.00 17.62 22.21
N VAL A 202 28.43 17.37 20.97
CA VAL A 202 27.62 16.80 19.90
C VAL A 202 28.46 15.71 19.21
N THR A 203 27.83 14.64 18.77
CA THR A 203 28.46 13.60 17.98
C THR A 203 28.04 13.74 16.51
N ILE A 204 29.00 13.87 15.61
CA ILE A 204 28.76 13.66 14.17
C ILE A 204 28.75 12.16 13.95
N ALA A 205 27.56 11.61 13.70
CA ALA A 205 27.41 10.18 13.47
C ALA A 205 27.83 9.84 12.03
N ASN A 206 28.74 8.89 11.91
CA ASN A 206 29.10 8.32 10.62
C ASN A 206 27.89 7.56 10.06
N ALA A 207 27.43 7.89 8.88
CA ALA A 207 26.42 7.10 8.20
C ALA A 207 27.07 5.79 7.72
N PRO A 208 26.48 4.62 8.04
CA PRO A 208 27.05 3.37 7.55
C PRO A 208 27.14 3.42 6.03
N THR A 209 28.29 3.01 5.49
CA THR A 209 28.51 2.97 4.04
C THR A 209 27.38 2.17 3.39
N VAL A 210 26.53 2.83 2.62
CA VAL A 210 25.42 2.20 1.93
C VAL A 210 25.98 1.39 0.77
N THR A 211 25.76 0.06 0.79
CA THR A 211 26.24 -0.85 -0.24
C THR A 211 25.05 -1.50 -0.96
N GLY A 212 25.19 -1.77 -2.24
CA GLY A 212 24.15 -2.41 -3.02
C GLY A 212 24.14 -1.96 -4.48
N SER A 213 23.18 -2.45 -5.24
CA SER A 213 23.04 -2.21 -6.68
C SER A 213 22.89 -0.72 -7.06
N HIS A 214 22.40 0.11 -6.13
CA HIS A 214 22.17 1.54 -6.33
C HIS A 214 23.06 2.43 -5.46
N ALA A 215 24.15 1.89 -4.89
CA ALA A 215 25.07 2.67 -4.06
C ALA A 215 25.59 3.91 -4.82
N GLY A 216 25.52 5.08 -4.19
CA GLY A 216 25.94 6.35 -4.77
C GLY A 216 25.04 6.93 -5.87
N ARG A 217 23.87 6.31 -6.13
CA ARG A 217 22.93 6.84 -7.12
C ARG A 217 22.00 7.91 -6.55
N PHE A 218 21.73 7.85 -5.27
CA PHE A 218 20.95 8.84 -4.51
C PHE A 218 21.35 8.79 -3.03
N ASN A 219 21.21 9.91 -2.35
CA ASN A 219 21.59 10.06 -0.94
C ASN A 219 20.37 10.06 0.01
N ALA A 220 19.15 10.12 -0.53
CA ALA A 220 17.92 10.04 0.22
C ALA A 220 16.89 9.26 -0.60
N PHE A 221 16.05 8.49 0.08
CA PHE A 221 14.91 7.80 -0.53
C PHE A 221 13.61 8.48 -0.10
N GLU A 222 12.93 9.11 -1.04
CA GLU A 222 11.70 9.87 -0.84
C GLU A 222 10.46 9.16 -1.40
N GLY A 223 10.46 7.84 -1.35
CA GLY A 223 9.41 7.01 -1.94
C GLY A 223 9.66 6.72 -3.42
N THR A 224 8.66 6.24 -4.10
CA THR A 224 8.75 5.79 -5.50
C THR A 224 9.19 6.89 -6.45
N LYS A 225 8.93 8.17 -6.14
CA LYS A 225 9.44 9.28 -6.94
C LYS A 225 10.96 9.25 -7.13
N THR A 226 11.73 8.73 -6.15
CA THR A 226 13.18 8.52 -6.30
C THR A 226 13.49 7.51 -7.41
N CYS A 227 12.70 6.44 -7.51
CA CYS A 227 12.84 5.43 -8.58
C CYS A 227 12.47 6.01 -9.96
N LEU A 228 11.43 6.84 -10.02
CA LEU A 228 10.92 7.40 -11.28
C LEU A 228 11.92 8.29 -12.00
N THR A 229 12.91 8.83 -11.32
CA THR A 229 13.98 9.65 -11.94
C THR A 229 14.78 8.86 -12.98
N CYS A 230 14.84 7.53 -12.86
CA CYS A 230 15.57 6.64 -13.77
C CYS A 230 14.68 5.53 -14.38
N HIS A 231 13.61 5.11 -13.69
CA HIS A 231 12.79 3.93 -14.02
C HIS A 231 11.35 4.28 -14.42
N MET A 232 11.15 5.40 -15.10
CA MET A 232 9.82 5.85 -15.56
C MET A 232 9.14 4.84 -16.49
N ASN A 233 9.90 4.22 -17.39
CA ASN A 233 9.37 3.23 -18.34
C ASN A 233 8.92 1.95 -17.63
N GLU A 234 9.72 1.47 -16.68
CA GLU A 234 9.43 0.30 -15.87
C GLU A 234 8.20 0.53 -14.99
N ALA A 235 8.08 1.71 -14.38
CA ALA A 235 6.93 2.09 -13.59
C ALA A 235 5.66 2.18 -14.45
N THR A 236 5.74 2.74 -15.65
CA THR A 236 4.61 2.82 -16.59
C THR A 236 4.18 1.43 -17.05
N ALA A 237 5.13 0.55 -17.35
CA ALA A 237 4.85 -0.84 -17.71
C ALA A 237 4.23 -1.61 -16.53
N PHE A 238 4.75 -1.43 -15.32
CA PHE A 238 4.22 -2.05 -14.11
C PHE A 238 2.82 -1.52 -13.77
N HIS A 239 2.57 -0.23 -13.95
CA HIS A 239 1.25 0.37 -13.76
C HIS A 239 0.17 -0.34 -14.59
N ALA A 240 0.50 -0.78 -15.80
CA ALA A 240 -0.42 -1.50 -16.67
C ALA A 240 -0.56 -3.00 -16.34
N SER A 241 0.20 -3.53 -15.38
CA SER A 241 0.19 -4.95 -15.01
C SER A 241 -1.00 -5.32 -14.12
N VAL A 242 -1.34 -6.61 -14.09
CA VAL A 242 -2.37 -7.16 -13.17
C VAL A 242 -1.99 -6.96 -11.72
N HIS A 243 -0.70 -6.96 -11.37
CA HIS A 243 -0.24 -6.74 -10.01
C HIS A 243 -0.59 -5.35 -9.48
N TYR A 244 -0.58 -4.34 -10.35
CA TYR A 244 -0.99 -2.99 -9.95
C TYR A 244 -2.47 -2.74 -10.22
N GLN A 245 -2.97 -3.01 -11.42
CA GLN A 245 -4.36 -2.69 -11.79
C GLN A 245 -5.40 -3.58 -11.09
N TRP A 246 -5.02 -4.80 -10.67
CA TRP A 246 -5.95 -5.85 -10.23
C TRP A 246 -7.02 -6.20 -11.27
N LEU A 247 -6.77 -5.82 -12.50
CA LEU A 247 -7.50 -6.17 -13.70
C LEU A 247 -6.51 -6.66 -14.74
N GLY A 248 -6.93 -7.60 -15.56
CA GLY A 248 -6.16 -8.12 -16.68
C GLY A 248 -7.06 -8.56 -17.82
N ASP A 249 -6.47 -8.90 -18.95
CA ASP A 249 -7.20 -9.41 -20.09
C ASP A 249 -7.93 -10.71 -19.74
N ALA A 250 -9.22 -10.72 -19.96
CA ALA A 250 -10.14 -11.83 -19.76
C ALA A 250 -11.07 -12.01 -20.97
N SER A 251 -10.58 -11.61 -22.16
CA SER A 251 -11.34 -11.66 -23.41
C SER A 251 -11.75 -13.05 -23.82
N ASP A 252 -11.04 -14.08 -23.33
CA ASP A 252 -11.35 -15.50 -23.52
C ASP A 252 -12.29 -16.08 -22.44
N ALA A 253 -12.80 -15.26 -21.51
CA ALA A 253 -13.73 -15.68 -20.47
C ALA A 253 -15.18 -15.41 -20.88
N GLU A 254 -16.09 -16.31 -20.47
CA GLU A 254 -17.53 -16.16 -20.62
C GLU A 254 -18.20 -15.63 -19.35
N GLY A 255 -19.36 -15.02 -19.50
CA GLY A 255 -20.12 -14.46 -18.36
C GLY A 255 -19.73 -13.05 -17.98
N LEU A 256 -18.82 -12.43 -18.71
CA LEU A 256 -18.37 -11.06 -18.52
C LEU A 256 -18.91 -10.15 -19.65
N ASN A 257 -19.26 -8.92 -19.31
CA ASN A 257 -19.63 -7.89 -20.30
C ASN A 257 -18.48 -6.90 -20.59
N THR A 258 -17.29 -7.22 -20.12
CA THR A 258 -16.06 -6.46 -20.34
C THR A 258 -14.90 -7.43 -20.58
N PRO A 259 -13.96 -7.09 -21.48
CA PRO A 259 -12.78 -7.92 -21.71
C PRO A 259 -11.76 -7.89 -20.56
N MET A 260 -11.98 -7.04 -19.55
CA MET A 260 -11.09 -6.89 -18.41
C MET A 260 -11.75 -7.44 -17.16
N ALA A 261 -11.07 -8.30 -16.43
CA ALA A 261 -11.54 -8.83 -15.16
C ALA A 261 -10.42 -8.98 -14.14
N GLY A 262 -10.80 -9.04 -12.86
CA GLY A 262 -9.83 -9.20 -11.78
C GLY A 262 -10.47 -9.14 -10.40
N LYS A 263 -9.69 -8.74 -9.41
CA LYS A 263 -10.20 -8.50 -8.05
C LYS A 263 -10.96 -7.18 -7.98
N LYS A 264 -10.53 -6.16 -8.71
CA LYS A 264 -11.23 -4.89 -8.84
C LYS A 264 -12.49 -5.09 -9.68
N GLY A 265 -13.61 -4.55 -9.24
CA GLY A 265 -14.91 -4.71 -9.89
C GLY A 265 -15.50 -6.11 -9.84
N GLY A 266 -14.84 -7.07 -9.19
CA GLY A 266 -15.29 -8.45 -9.12
C GLY A 266 -15.79 -8.88 -7.73
N ILE A 267 -16.82 -9.70 -7.70
CA ILE A 267 -17.29 -10.35 -6.47
C ILE A 267 -16.79 -11.80 -6.39
N ASN A 268 -16.52 -12.27 -5.20
CA ASN A 268 -16.05 -13.63 -4.95
C ASN A 268 -16.55 -14.19 -3.61
N ASP A 269 -16.41 -15.48 -3.43
CA ASP A 269 -16.85 -16.22 -2.26
C ASP A 269 -15.93 -16.13 -1.04
N PHE A 270 -14.69 -15.66 -1.19
CA PHE A 270 -13.71 -15.54 -0.10
C PHE A 270 -13.79 -14.20 0.64
N CYS A 271 -13.68 -13.10 -0.09
CA CYS A 271 -13.63 -11.75 0.47
C CYS A 271 -14.73 -10.85 -0.09
N ILE A 272 -15.73 -11.46 -0.70
CA ILE A 272 -16.92 -10.87 -1.31
C ILE A 272 -16.56 -9.78 -2.32
N TYR A 273 -16.56 -8.50 -1.97
CA TYR A 273 -16.35 -7.39 -2.91
C TYR A 273 -15.18 -6.49 -2.48
N PRO A 274 -13.98 -6.65 -3.09
CA PRO A 274 -12.77 -5.94 -2.69
C PRO A 274 -12.86 -4.41 -2.76
N ASP A 275 -13.63 -3.85 -3.70
CA ASP A 275 -13.65 -2.40 -3.93
C ASP A 275 -14.17 -1.60 -2.73
N ILE A 276 -15.13 -2.13 -1.96
CA ILE A 276 -15.60 -1.48 -0.74
C ILE A 276 -14.80 -1.90 0.51
N ASN A 277 -13.91 -2.88 0.37
CA ASN A 277 -13.09 -3.42 1.44
C ASN A 277 -11.60 -3.15 1.18
N TRP A 278 -11.26 -1.97 0.65
CA TRP A 278 -9.94 -1.69 0.12
C TRP A 278 -8.86 -1.71 1.20
N LEU A 279 -8.84 -0.74 2.09
CA LEU A 279 -7.91 -0.63 3.23
C LEU A 279 -8.64 -0.07 4.45
N GLY A 280 -8.18 -0.42 5.64
CA GLY A 280 -8.69 0.10 6.89
C GLY A 280 -8.02 -0.53 8.10
N LYS A 281 -8.31 -0.01 9.26
CA LYS A 281 -8.00 -0.65 10.54
C LYS A 281 -9.22 -1.43 11.02
N LEU A 282 -8.99 -2.62 11.52
CA LEU A 282 -9.98 -3.46 12.16
C LEU A 282 -9.64 -3.57 13.65
N ARG A 283 -10.65 -3.69 14.48
CA ARG A 283 -10.48 -3.90 15.91
C ARG A 283 -10.81 -5.35 16.23
N THR A 284 -9.87 -6.05 16.84
CA THR A 284 -10.07 -7.41 17.33
C THR A 284 -11.08 -7.43 18.49
N VAL A 285 -11.56 -8.60 18.87
CA VAL A 285 -12.44 -8.77 20.03
C VAL A 285 -11.78 -8.32 21.34
N ASP A 286 -10.45 -8.41 21.44
CA ASP A 286 -9.67 -7.94 22.60
C ASP A 286 -9.33 -6.44 22.51
N GLY A 287 -9.84 -5.74 21.49
CA GLY A 287 -9.67 -4.29 21.33
C GLY A 287 -8.38 -3.85 20.64
N LEU A 288 -7.53 -4.76 20.17
CA LEU A 288 -6.31 -4.44 19.44
C LEU A 288 -6.64 -3.97 18.01
N GLU A 289 -5.87 -3.01 17.51
CA GLU A 289 -5.96 -2.61 16.12
C GLU A 289 -5.07 -3.49 15.23
N VAL A 290 -5.64 -3.99 14.13
CA VAL A 290 -4.95 -4.75 13.11
C VAL A 290 -5.21 -4.16 11.72
N ASP A 291 -4.23 -4.30 10.84
CA ASP A 291 -4.36 -3.86 9.45
C ASP A 291 -5.38 -4.74 8.73
N GLY A 292 -6.35 -4.12 8.10
CA GLY A 292 -7.41 -4.76 7.35
C GLY A 292 -7.50 -4.30 5.90
N GLY A 293 -8.28 -5.02 5.15
CA GLY A 293 -8.61 -4.69 3.76
C GLY A 293 -7.93 -5.59 2.72
N CYS A 294 -8.58 -5.67 1.57
CA CYS A 294 -8.15 -6.55 0.47
C CYS A 294 -6.83 -6.07 -0.17
N ALA A 295 -6.58 -4.76 -0.13
CA ALA A 295 -5.40 -4.16 -0.75
C ALA A 295 -4.09 -4.33 0.05
N ARG A 296 -4.09 -5.06 1.17
CA ARG A 296 -2.85 -5.42 1.89
C ARG A 296 -1.83 -6.12 0.99
N CYS A 297 -2.30 -6.87 0.00
CA CYS A 297 -1.47 -7.52 -1.02
C CYS A 297 -1.37 -6.71 -2.33
N HIS A 298 -1.93 -5.50 -2.39
CA HIS A 298 -1.76 -4.61 -3.52
C HIS A 298 -0.35 -4.03 -3.54
N THR A 299 0.23 -3.93 -4.72
CA THR A 299 1.59 -3.43 -4.93
C THR A 299 1.68 -1.90 -4.96
N GLY A 300 0.70 -1.23 -4.38
CA GLY A 300 0.64 0.22 -4.21
C GLY A 300 0.68 0.65 -2.76
N LEU A 301 0.92 1.94 -2.55
CA LEU A 301 1.03 2.58 -1.23
C LEU A 301 -0.33 2.96 -0.61
N GLY A 302 -1.45 2.59 -1.24
CA GLY A 302 -2.78 2.74 -0.63
C GLY A 302 -3.86 3.25 -1.57
N ALA A 303 -3.56 4.12 -2.51
CA ALA A 303 -4.53 4.59 -3.47
C ALA A 303 -5.05 3.45 -4.37
N LYS A 304 -6.32 3.49 -4.72
CA LYS A 304 -6.90 2.54 -5.68
C LYS A 304 -6.28 2.77 -7.06
N PRO A 305 -6.02 1.69 -7.82
CA PRO A 305 -5.47 1.83 -9.15
C PRO A 305 -6.46 2.50 -10.10
N SER A 306 -5.96 3.46 -10.86
CA SER A 306 -6.64 4.11 -11.99
C SER A 306 -6.07 3.56 -13.31
N PRO A 307 -6.85 3.50 -14.39
CA PRO A 307 -6.34 3.11 -15.71
C PRO A 307 -5.38 4.16 -16.31
N ILE A 308 -5.39 5.39 -15.78
CA ILE A 308 -4.52 6.48 -16.23
C ILE A 308 -3.25 6.48 -15.39
N ALA A 309 -2.10 6.34 -16.03
CA ALA A 309 -0.77 6.41 -15.41
C ALA A 309 -0.39 7.87 -15.09
N SER A 310 -1.16 8.52 -14.20
CA SER A 310 -0.79 9.85 -13.70
C SER A 310 0.43 9.77 -12.79
N GLN A 311 1.08 10.92 -12.54
CA GLN A 311 2.21 11.00 -11.63
C GLN A 311 1.88 10.40 -10.26
N ASP A 312 0.71 10.74 -9.68
CA ASP A 312 0.27 10.20 -8.39
C ASP A 312 0.09 8.68 -8.43
N GLN A 313 -0.38 8.11 -9.55
CA GLN A 313 -0.53 6.67 -9.71
C GLN A 313 0.82 5.97 -9.85
N LEU A 314 1.78 6.58 -10.53
CA LEU A 314 3.14 6.05 -10.65
C LEU A 314 3.87 6.13 -9.30
N GLU A 315 3.73 7.22 -8.56
CA GLU A 315 4.29 7.37 -7.21
C GLU A 315 3.59 6.46 -6.17
N ASN A 316 2.35 6.04 -6.43
CA ASN A 316 1.65 5.08 -5.59
C ASN A 316 2.17 3.64 -5.74
N ILE A 317 2.97 3.32 -6.75
CA ILE A 317 3.59 2.00 -6.89
C ILE A 317 4.58 1.77 -5.74
N ASP A 318 4.54 0.61 -5.10
CA ASP A 318 5.50 0.22 -4.08
C ASP A 318 6.54 -0.75 -4.66
N CYS A 319 7.60 -0.20 -5.26
CA CYS A 319 8.66 -0.98 -5.88
C CYS A 319 9.41 -1.85 -4.84
N LEU A 320 9.56 -1.32 -3.62
CA LEU A 320 10.35 -1.98 -2.57
C LEU A 320 9.72 -3.28 -2.07
N ILE A 321 8.39 -3.42 -2.13
CA ILE A 321 7.70 -4.63 -1.64
C ILE A 321 8.16 -5.91 -2.37
N CYS A 322 8.60 -5.77 -3.62
CA CYS A 322 9.12 -6.87 -4.45
C CYS A 322 10.65 -6.88 -4.50
N HIS A 323 11.29 -5.71 -4.56
CA HIS A 323 12.71 -5.59 -4.87
C HIS A 323 13.62 -5.44 -3.65
N ALA A 324 13.10 -5.08 -2.47
CA ALA A 324 13.88 -4.88 -1.26
C ALA A 324 13.53 -5.92 -0.18
N PRO A 325 14.33 -6.98 0.00
CA PRO A 325 14.02 -8.06 0.96
C PRO A 325 13.90 -7.59 2.42
N SER A 326 14.67 -6.55 2.78
CA SER A 326 14.66 -5.96 4.14
C SER A 326 13.54 -4.95 4.37
N TYR A 327 12.82 -4.54 3.32
CA TYR A 327 11.74 -3.57 3.42
C TYR A 327 10.53 -4.12 4.18
N LYS A 328 10.01 -3.33 5.10
CA LYS A 328 8.76 -3.58 5.81
C LYS A 328 7.88 -2.35 5.73
N ARG A 329 6.57 -2.56 5.64
CA ARG A 329 5.59 -1.47 5.62
C ARG A 329 4.46 -1.71 6.61
N THR A 330 3.84 -0.65 7.06
CA THR A 330 2.68 -0.66 7.95
C THR A 330 1.61 0.26 7.43
N LEU A 331 0.36 0.01 7.80
CA LEU A 331 -0.77 0.85 7.40
C LEU A 331 -0.96 1.98 8.41
N GLN A 332 -0.93 3.21 7.92
CA GLN A 332 -1.20 4.40 8.72
C GLN A 332 -2.33 5.24 8.11
N GLN A 333 -3.05 5.95 8.95
CA GLN A 333 -3.98 6.97 8.51
C GLN A 333 -3.20 8.26 8.23
N VAL A 334 -3.29 8.76 7.00
CA VAL A 334 -2.68 10.00 6.53
C VAL A 334 -3.81 10.92 6.06
N GLY A 335 -4.14 11.91 6.87
CA GLY A 335 -5.37 12.70 6.66
C GLY A 335 -6.62 11.83 6.83
N THR A 336 -7.46 11.75 5.81
CA THR A 336 -8.68 10.93 5.79
C THR A 336 -8.49 9.55 5.18
N GLU A 337 -7.32 9.27 4.60
CA GLU A 337 -7.04 8.03 3.86
C GLU A 337 -6.08 7.11 4.61
N PHE A 338 -6.18 5.83 4.33
CA PHE A 338 -5.20 4.84 4.78
C PHE A 338 -4.12 4.64 3.72
N ARG A 339 -2.85 4.73 4.14
CA ARG A 339 -1.69 4.52 3.27
C ARG A 339 -0.66 3.61 3.93
N PHE A 340 0.07 2.86 3.11
CA PHE A 340 1.25 2.15 3.56
C PHE A 340 2.43 3.11 3.63
N VAL A 341 3.12 3.04 4.75
CA VAL A 341 4.38 3.77 4.98
C VAL A 341 5.47 2.77 5.40
N PRO A 342 6.76 3.10 5.19
CA PRO A 342 7.84 2.26 5.69
C PRO A 342 7.74 2.03 7.20
N ASP A 343 7.82 0.78 7.64
CA ASP A 343 7.89 0.41 9.06
C ASP A 343 9.35 0.23 9.46
N THR A 344 10.03 1.36 9.66
CA THR A 344 11.45 1.38 9.97
C THR A 344 11.81 0.68 11.28
N ALA A 345 10.85 0.58 12.22
CA ALA A 345 11.04 -0.15 13.47
C ALA A 345 11.14 -1.68 13.27
N LYS A 346 10.57 -2.20 12.18
CA LYS A 346 10.63 -3.63 11.83
C LYS A 346 11.67 -3.95 10.75
N MET A 347 12.38 -2.95 10.25
CA MET A 347 13.44 -3.14 9.27
C MET A 347 14.76 -3.42 9.98
N SER A 348 15.55 -4.34 9.42
CA SER A 348 16.90 -4.66 9.93
C SER A 348 17.98 -3.69 9.44
N VAL A 349 17.63 -2.81 8.51
CA VAL A 349 18.52 -1.80 7.91
C VAL A 349 17.76 -0.48 7.77
N SER A 350 18.48 0.62 7.52
CA SER A 350 17.84 1.90 7.23
C SER A 350 17.00 1.84 5.94
N LEU A 351 16.01 2.73 5.81
CA LEU A 351 15.20 2.81 4.61
C LEU A 351 16.04 3.11 3.35
N LEU A 352 17.05 3.97 3.49
CA LEU A 352 18.00 4.24 2.42
C LEU A 352 18.75 2.98 2.01
N GLN A 353 19.28 2.21 2.98
CA GLN A 353 19.99 0.95 2.70
C GLN A 353 19.06 -0.05 2.00
N ALA A 354 17.80 -0.18 2.44
CA ALA A 354 16.83 -1.06 1.79
C ALA A 354 16.53 -0.64 0.34
N ALA A 355 16.47 0.67 0.07
CA ALA A 355 16.24 1.22 -1.26
C ALA A 355 17.47 1.14 -2.18
N VAL A 356 18.66 0.95 -1.62
CA VAL A 356 19.91 0.81 -2.38
C VAL A 356 20.25 -0.67 -2.65
N ASP A 357 19.97 -1.57 -1.71
CA ASP A 357 20.22 -3.02 -1.85
C ASP A 357 19.03 -3.72 -2.55
N LEU A 358 18.76 -3.34 -3.79
CA LEU A 358 17.67 -3.90 -4.58
C LEU A 358 18.10 -5.18 -5.29
N ARG A 359 17.16 -6.12 -5.42
CA ARG A 359 17.34 -7.42 -6.06
C ARG A 359 16.16 -7.78 -6.96
N LEU A 360 16.36 -8.74 -7.85
CA LEU A 360 15.24 -9.38 -8.53
C LEU A 360 14.36 -10.11 -7.48
N PRO A 361 13.03 -10.04 -7.62
CA PRO A 361 12.12 -10.67 -6.67
C PRO A 361 12.33 -12.19 -6.61
N GLY A 362 12.67 -12.71 -5.44
CA GLY A 362 12.67 -14.13 -5.15
C GLY A 362 11.31 -14.62 -4.63
N LYS A 363 11.21 -15.93 -4.39
CA LYS A 363 9.97 -16.58 -3.89
C LYS A 363 9.41 -15.93 -2.62
N ASP A 364 10.28 -15.42 -1.74
CA ASP A 364 9.85 -14.78 -0.49
C ASP A 364 9.00 -13.54 -0.73
N ALA A 365 9.36 -12.72 -1.71
CA ALA A 365 8.57 -11.55 -2.09
C ALA A 365 7.17 -11.96 -2.59
N CYS A 366 7.10 -12.99 -3.43
CA CYS A 366 5.84 -13.52 -3.98
C CYS A 366 4.95 -14.12 -2.87
N LEU A 367 5.53 -14.97 -2.01
CA LEU A 367 4.81 -15.68 -0.96
C LEU A 367 4.26 -14.75 0.12
N ASN A 368 4.81 -13.55 0.33
CA ASN A 368 4.25 -12.56 1.25
C ASN A 368 2.77 -12.23 0.96
N CYS A 369 2.36 -12.35 -0.30
CA CYS A 369 1.00 -12.07 -0.74
C CYS A 369 0.25 -13.34 -1.20
N HIS A 370 0.91 -14.21 -1.98
CA HIS A 370 0.24 -15.35 -2.64
C HIS A 370 -0.19 -16.45 -1.67
N THR A 371 0.48 -16.63 -0.53
CA THR A 371 0.05 -17.59 0.50
C THR A 371 -1.20 -17.12 1.25
N LYS A 372 -1.41 -15.80 1.39
CA LYS A 372 -2.43 -15.22 2.28
C LYS A 372 -3.74 -14.82 1.59
N ALA A 373 -3.90 -15.18 0.33
CA ALA A 373 -5.15 -14.95 -0.37
C ALA A 373 -6.30 -15.74 0.29
N GLY A 374 -7.41 -15.06 0.54
CA GLY A 374 -8.57 -15.65 1.23
C GLY A 374 -8.58 -15.44 2.74
N GLY A 375 -7.55 -14.78 3.32
CA GLY A 375 -7.53 -14.40 4.74
C GLY A 375 -6.55 -15.20 5.60
N GLY A 376 -5.95 -16.28 5.10
CA GLY A 376 -4.98 -17.09 5.82
C GLY A 376 -4.09 -17.90 4.90
N ASP A 377 -3.10 -18.60 5.49
CA ASP A 377 -2.15 -19.41 4.73
C ASP A 377 -2.87 -20.51 3.95
N ASN A 378 -2.65 -20.52 2.64
CA ASN A 378 -3.23 -21.50 1.70
C ASN A 378 -4.77 -21.47 1.56
N PHE A 379 -5.48 -20.53 2.20
CA PHE A 379 -6.94 -20.56 2.24
C PHE A 379 -7.57 -20.58 0.84
N LYS A 380 -7.17 -19.70 -0.05
CA LYS A 380 -7.79 -19.61 -1.38
C LYS A 380 -7.20 -20.61 -2.37
N ARG A 381 -5.88 -20.59 -2.54
CA ARG A 381 -5.21 -21.39 -3.60
C ARG A 381 -5.33 -22.89 -3.38
N GLY A 382 -4.95 -23.36 -2.21
CA GLY A 382 -4.90 -24.78 -1.88
C GLY A 382 -3.58 -25.47 -2.28
N ASP A 383 -2.80 -24.88 -3.14
CA ASP A 383 -1.53 -25.42 -3.67
C ASP A 383 -0.34 -24.46 -3.53
N ILE A 384 -0.48 -23.39 -2.73
CA ILE A 384 0.61 -22.46 -2.36
C ILE A 384 0.46 -22.03 -0.91
N SER A 385 1.42 -22.39 -0.08
CA SER A 385 1.47 -22.08 1.35
C SER A 385 2.82 -21.51 1.77
N GLU A 386 2.94 -21.03 3.00
CA GLU A 386 4.21 -20.59 3.60
C GLU A 386 5.28 -21.70 3.61
N ALA A 387 4.87 -22.99 3.60
CA ALA A 387 5.80 -24.11 3.50
C ALA A 387 6.67 -24.08 2.22
N HIS A 388 6.23 -23.39 1.16
CA HIS A 388 7.00 -23.27 -0.07
C HIS A 388 8.26 -22.40 0.07
N ARG A 389 8.41 -21.62 1.16
CA ARG A 389 9.68 -20.92 1.45
C ARG A 389 10.84 -21.89 1.61
N ASN A 390 10.55 -23.03 2.25
CA ASN A 390 11.50 -24.10 2.51
C ASN A 390 10.94 -25.41 1.92
N ALA A 391 10.57 -25.39 0.65
CA ALA A 391 9.96 -26.53 -0.01
C ALA A 391 10.86 -27.79 0.09
N THR A 392 10.22 -28.94 0.31
CA THR A 392 10.82 -30.27 0.21
C THR A 392 10.32 -30.94 -1.06
N THR A 393 10.98 -31.99 -1.55
CA THR A 393 10.50 -32.78 -2.69
C THR A 393 9.14 -33.44 -2.44
N ALA A 394 8.80 -33.71 -1.19
CA ALA A 394 7.46 -34.19 -0.82
C ALA A 394 6.39 -33.11 -0.99
N LEU A 395 6.74 -31.84 -0.80
CA LEU A 395 5.85 -30.72 -1.03
C LEU A 395 5.75 -30.38 -2.54
N ASP A 396 6.88 -30.03 -3.15
CA ASP A 396 6.97 -29.64 -4.58
C ASP A 396 8.38 -29.89 -5.14
N VAL A 397 8.48 -30.72 -6.17
CA VAL A 397 9.77 -31.10 -6.76
C VAL A 397 10.47 -29.97 -7.49
N HIS A 398 9.73 -28.98 -7.99
CA HIS A 398 10.33 -27.85 -8.70
C HIS A 398 10.93 -26.83 -7.74
N MET A 399 10.30 -26.60 -6.62
CA MET A 399 10.72 -25.56 -5.65
C MET A 399 11.67 -26.09 -4.58
N ALA A 400 11.71 -27.41 -4.36
CA ALA A 400 12.66 -28.04 -3.46
C ALA A 400 14.11 -27.83 -3.94
N PRO A 401 15.07 -27.62 -3.01
CA PRO A 401 16.46 -27.37 -3.39
C PRO A 401 17.12 -28.61 -4.02
N PRO A 402 18.13 -28.43 -4.87
CA PRO A 402 18.87 -29.53 -5.49
C PRO A 402 19.51 -30.49 -4.47
N SER A 403 19.90 -29.99 -3.30
CA SER A 403 20.42 -30.80 -2.19
C SER A 403 19.42 -31.83 -1.66
N GLN A 404 18.13 -31.67 -1.96
CA GLN A 404 17.07 -32.63 -1.64
C GLN A 404 16.52 -33.36 -2.87
N GLY A 405 17.18 -33.22 -4.03
CA GLY A 405 16.73 -33.83 -5.29
C GLY A 405 15.62 -33.06 -6.01
N GLY A 406 15.40 -31.80 -5.64
CA GLY A 406 14.49 -30.90 -6.35
C GLY A 406 15.19 -30.05 -7.42
N ALA A 407 14.43 -29.23 -8.12
CA ALA A 407 14.97 -28.36 -9.17
C ALA A 407 15.46 -26.99 -8.64
N GLY A 408 15.07 -26.58 -7.44
CA GLY A 408 15.47 -25.30 -6.84
C GLY A 408 14.92 -24.06 -7.55
N LEU A 409 13.78 -24.19 -8.23
CA LEU A 409 13.23 -23.08 -9.01
C LEU A 409 12.60 -22.02 -8.11
N GLU A 410 12.86 -20.77 -8.46
CA GLU A 410 12.12 -19.62 -7.98
C GLU A 410 10.80 -19.46 -8.78
N CYS A 411 9.85 -18.67 -8.24
CA CYS A 411 8.58 -18.44 -8.92
C CYS A 411 8.76 -17.90 -10.35
N THR A 412 9.75 -17.02 -10.54
CA THR A 412 10.08 -16.42 -11.84
C THR A 412 10.73 -17.39 -12.83
N GLY A 413 11.15 -18.57 -12.37
CA GLY A 413 11.60 -19.65 -13.27
C GLY A 413 10.49 -20.22 -14.15
N CYS A 414 9.25 -20.18 -13.65
CA CYS A 414 8.05 -20.53 -14.41
C CYS A 414 7.26 -19.27 -14.82
N HIS A 415 6.97 -18.37 -13.86
CA HIS A 415 6.26 -17.12 -14.12
C HIS A 415 7.21 -16.07 -14.69
N THR A 416 7.66 -16.31 -15.94
CA THR A 416 8.55 -15.38 -16.63
C THR A 416 7.90 -14.01 -16.80
N THR A 417 8.73 -12.96 -16.82
CA THR A 417 8.26 -11.59 -16.90
C THR A 417 8.80 -10.87 -18.12
N THR A 418 7.94 -10.10 -18.77
CA THR A 418 8.33 -9.16 -19.82
C THR A 418 7.73 -7.79 -19.48
N ALA A 419 8.56 -6.77 -19.29
CA ALA A 419 8.14 -5.43 -18.89
C ALA A 419 7.16 -5.45 -17.69
N HIS A 420 7.51 -6.20 -16.63
CA HIS A 420 6.71 -6.43 -15.42
C HIS A 420 5.36 -7.14 -15.61
N ARG A 421 5.07 -7.65 -16.80
CA ARG A 421 3.91 -8.51 -17.04
C ARG A 421 4.32 -9.95 -16.86
N MET A 422 3.59 -10.68 -16.02
CA MET A 422 3.91 -12.04 -15.64
C MET A 422 3.13 -13.06 -16.48
N ALA A 423 3.84 -14.11 -16.93
CA ALA A 423 3.20 -15.26 -17.57
C ALA A 423 2.28 -15.99 -16.60
N GLY A 424 1.15 -16.48 -17.10
CA GLY A 424 0.16 -17.24 -16.34
C GLY A 424 -1.20 -16.58 -16.30
N ARG A 425 -2.14 -17.28 -15.65
CA ARG A 425 -3.52 -16.83 -15.45
C ARG A 425 -3.80 -16.55 -13.99
N GLY A 426 -4.79 -15.73 -13.70
CA GLY A 426 -5.32 -15.57 -12.35
C GLY A 426 -5.76 -16.91 -11.74
N VAL A 427 -5.81 -16.99 -10.43
CA VAL A 427 -6.10 -18.23 -9.67
C VAL A 427 -7.38 -18.94 -10.09
N ASP A 428 -8.35 -18.20 -10.50
CA ASP A 428 -9.62 -18.68 -11.04
C ASP A 428 -9.62 -18.71 -12.59
N MET A 429 -8.45 -18.69 -13.20
CA MET A 429 -8.20 -18.81 -14.64
C MET A 429 -8.82 -17.67 -15.48
N ARG A 430 -9.02 -16.53 -14.87
CA ARG A 430 -9.83 -15.44 -15.41
C ARG A 430 -8.99 -14.45 -16.21
N GLN A 431 -8.04 -13.82 -15.56
CA GLN A 431 -7.24 -12.78 -16.18
C GLN A 431 -5.84 -13.26 -16.46
N ARG A 432 -5.24 -12.69 -17.48
CA ARG A 432 -3.82 -12.84 -17.79
C ARG A 432 -3.15 -11.46 -17.91
N ASP A 433 -1.88 -11.44 -17.63
CA ASP A 433 -1.04 -10.24 -17.70
C ASP A 433 -0.17 -10.25 -18.97
N SER A 434 0.12 -11.45 -19.46
CA SER A 434 0.95 -11.73 -20.63
C SER A 434 0.31 -12.81 -21.49
N ASP A 435 0.54 -12.76 -22.79
CA ASP A 435 0.12 -13.79 -23.74
C ASP A 435 1.01 -15.06 -23.68
N ALA A 436 2.10 -15.01 -22.92
CA ALA A 436 2.95 -16.17 -22.71
C ALA A 436 2.19 -17.27 -21.96
N LEU A 437 2.05 -18.42 -22.59
CA LEU A 437 1.42 -19.59 -21.97
C LEU A 437 2.38 -20.21 -20.96
N LEU A 438 1.82 -20.53 -19.79
CA LEU A 438 2.53 -21.25 -18.74
C LEU A 438 2.09 -22.70 -18.75
N GLU A 439 2.88 -23.57 -19.38
CA GLU A 439 2.62 -24.99 -19.55
C GLU A 439 3.82 -25.82 -19.14
N CYS A 440 3.57 -27.05 -18.70
CA CYS A 440 4.63 -28.00 -18.36
C CYS A 440 5.58 -28.25 -19.56
N SER A 441 5.03 -28.22 -20.76
CA SER A 441 5.76 -28.37 -22.02
C SER A 441 6.73 -27.25 -22.36
N ASN A 442 6.70 -26.13 -21.64
CA ASN A 442 7.74 -25.10 -21.82
C ASN A 442 9.14 -25.58 -21.41
N CYS A 443 9.21 -26.56 -20.49
CA CYS A 443 10.46 -27.15 -20.01
C CYS A 443 10.54 -28.67 -20.25
N HIS A 444 9.39 -29.36 -20.23
CA HIS A 444 9.32 -30.80 -20.43
C HIS A 444 8.95 -31.13 -21.88
N SER A 445 9.42 -32.27 -22.38
CA SER A 445 9.02 -32.78 -23.70
C SER A 445 7.49 -32.97 -23.77
N ASN A 446 6.90 -32.79 -24.95
CA ASN A 446 5.49 -33.10 -25.20
C ASN A 446 5.20 -34.62 -25.08
N LEU A 447 6.24 -35.46 -25.12
CA LEU A 447 6.18 -36.90 -24.92
C LEU A 447 7.15 -37.28 -23.78
N PRO A 448 6.85 -36.89 -22.52
CA PRO A 448 7.82 -36.96 -21.43
C PRO A 448 8.00 -38.36 -20.83
N HIS A 449 7.19 -39.34 -21.24
CA HIS A 449 7.21 -40.70 -20.69
C HIS A 449 7.74 -41.71 -21.68
N ASP A 450 8.47 -42.71 -21.19
CA ASP A 450 8.92 -43.86 -22.01
C ASP A 450 7.72 -44.72 -22.44
N ASP A 451 6.64 -44.75 -21.65
CA ASP A 451 5.41 -45.47 -22.00
C ASP A 451 4.54 -44.62 -22.95
N SER A 452 4.40 -45.12 -24.20
CA SER A 452 3.61 -44.44 -25.21
C SER A 452 2.14 -44.28 -24.85
N ARG A 453 1.59 -45.11 -23.94
CA ARG A 453 0.22 -44.96 -23.44
C ARG A 453 0.09 -43.74 -22.53
N LEU A 454 1.07 -43.48 -21.69
CA LEU A 454 1.08 -42.25 -20.88
C LEU A 454 1.19 -41.00 -21.74
N ASN A 455 2.01 -41.06 -22.79
CA ASN A 455 2.10 -39.99 -23.79
C ASN A 455 0.78 -39.78 -24.54
N ALA A 456 0.05 -40.87 -24.86
CA ALA A 456 -1.28 -40.77 -25.45
C ALA A 456 -2.29 -40.11 -24.47
N HIS A 457 -2.21 -40.41 -23.16
CA HIS A 457 -3.04 -39.73 -22.15
C HIS A 457 -2.77 -38.22 -22.11
N ALA A 458 -1.52 -37.77 -22.27
CA ALA A 458 -1.14 -36.36 -22.22
C ALA A 458 -1.86 -35.49 -23.29
N THR A 459 -2.44 -36.11 -24.32
CA THR A 459 -3.27 -35.38 -25.30
C THR A 459 -4.64 -34.97 -24.76
N ARG A 460 -5.17 -35.66 -23.73
CA ARG A 460 -6.51 -35.47 -23.18
C ARG A 460 -6.54 -35.29 -21.67
N VAL A 461 -5.43 -35.57 -21.00
CA VAL A 461 -5.27 -35.48 -19.56
C VAL A 461 -4.09 -34.54 -19.30
N ALA A 462 -4.31 -33.45 -18.56
CA ALA A 462 -3.26 -32.54 -18.20
C ALA A 462 -2.30 -33.19 -17.19
N CYS A 463 -1.04 -32.80 -17.23
CA CYS A 463 0.02 -33.38 -16.41
C CYS A 463 -0.31 -33.32 -14.90
N ASN A 464 -0.94 -32.24 -14.46
CA ASN A 464 -1.33 -32.05 -13.05
C ASN A 464 -2.34 -33.08 -12.53
N VAL A 465 -3.06 -33.80 -13.39
CA VAL A 465 -3.97 -34.88 -12.96
C VAL A 465 -3.20 -36.00 -12.27
N CYS A 466 -2.05 -36.38 -12.84
CA CYS A 466 -1.23 -37.44 -12.29
C CYS A 466 -0.17 -36.91 -11.30
N HIS A 467 0.41 -35.74 -11.59
CA HIS A 467 1.54 -35.20 -10.85
C HIS A 467 1.16 -34.27 -9.68
N VAL A 468 -0.13 -33.95 -9.50
CA VAL A 468 -0.68 -33.31 -8.30
C VAL A 468 -1.76 -34.22 -7.71
N PRO A 469 -1.39 -35.40 -7.19
CA PRO A 469 -2.35 -36.39 -6.70
C PRO A 469 -3.13 -35.92 -5.47
N VAL A 470 -2.53 -35.03 -4.71
CA VAL A 470 -3.03 -34.44 -3.47
C VAL A 470 -2.60 -32.99 -3.43
N PHE A 471 -3.43 -32.12 -2.89
CA PHE A 471 -3.10 -30.72 -2.66
C PHE A 471 -3.37 -30.34 -1.19
N ALA A 472 -3.03 -29.13 -0.79
CA ALA A 472 -3.03 -28.68 0.60
C ALA A 472 -2.10 -29.53 1.50
N LYS A 473 -0.92 -29.82 0.97
CA LYS A 473 0.12 -30.56 1.69
C LYS A 473 0.84 -29.69 2.70
N GLY A 474 1.08 -28.42 2.36
CA GLY A 474 1.84 -27.50 3.21
C GLY A 474 1.03 -26.85 4.32
N ALA A 475 -0.26 -26.61 4.10
CA ALA A 475 -1.19 -26.06 5.07
C ALA A 475 -2.64 -26.40 4.67
N PRO A 476 -3.60 -26.43 5.64
CA PRO A 476 -5.00 -26.63 5.33
C PRO A 476 -5.54 -25.55 4.39
N THR A 477 -6.51 -25.91 3.55
CA THR A 477 -7.17 -24.99 2.65
C THR A 477 -8.65 -24.90 2.90
N ASP A 478 -9.27 -23.73 2.67
CA ASP A 478 -10.68 -23.52 2.82
C ASP A 478 -11.44 -24.19 1.65
N MET A 479 -12.27 -25.19 1.97
CA MET A 479 -13.07 -25.94 0.99
C MET A 479 -14.52 -25.47 0.93
N ARG A 480 -15.01 -24.87 2.02
CA ARG A 480 -16.35 -24.27 2.10
C ARG A 480 -16.35 -23.08 3.04
N ARG A 481 -16.93 -21.99 2.60
CA ARG A 481 -17.13 -20.77 3.40
C ARG A 481 -18.59 -20.40 3.48
N ASP A 482 -19.13 -20.40 4.69
CA ASP A 482 -20.54 -20.07 4.94
C ASP A 482 -20.63 -18.70 5.63
N TRP A 483 -21.04 -17.69 4.88
CA TRP A 483 -21.22 -16.34 5.40
C TRP A 483 -22.51 -16.16 6.21
N SER A 484 -23.42 -17.13 6.20
CA SER A 484 -24.65 -17.07 7.00
C SER A 484 -24.41 -17.35 8.49
N LEU A 485 -23.25 -17.90 8.81
CA LEU A 485 -22.87 -18.29 10.16
C LEU A 485 -21.56 -17.59 10.55
N PRO A 486 -21.52 -16.92 11.72
CA PRO A 486 -20.25 -16.55 12.30
C PRO A 486 -19.48 -17.82 12.65
N GLY A 487 -18.19 -17.83 12.30
CA GLY A 487 -17.26 -18.88 12.71
C GLY A 487 -16.67 -18.59 14.08
N GLU A 488 -15.55 -19.24 14.34
CA GLU A 488 -14.77 -19.00 15.54
C GLU A 488 -13.98 -17.69 15.45
N ILE A 489 -13.55 -17.18 16.60
CA ILE A 489 -12.57 -16.11 16.65
C ILE A 489 -11.22 -16.69 16.28
N SER A 490 -10.59 -16.15 15.26
CA SER A 490 -9.28 -16.58 14.83
C SER A 490 -8.23 -16.32 15.90
N HIS A 491 -7.56 -17.36 16.35
CA HIS A 491 -6.42 -17.25 17.29
C HIS A 491 -5.22 -16.48 16.69
N VAL A 492 -5.16 -16.36 15.37
CA VAL A 492 -4.07 -15.65 14.66
C VAL A 492 -4.37 -14.16 14.52
N THR A 493 -5.62 -13.83 14.18
CA THR A 493 -6.01 -12.43 13.86
C THR A 493 -6.80 -11.76 14.96
N GLY A 494 -7.40 -12.51 15.89
CA GLY A 494 -8.32 -11.99 16.91
C GLY A 494 -9.65 -11.47 16.34
N LEU A 495 -9.98 -11.83 15.09
CA LEU A 495 -11.18 -11.39 14.39
C LEU A 495 -12.17 -12.56 14.25
N VAL A 496 -13.46 -12.25 14.17
CA VAL A 496 -14.49 -13.24 13.86
C VAL A 496 -14.36 -13.68 12.41
N GLU A 497 -14.22 -14.96 12.16
CA GLU A 497 -14.17 -15.51 10.80
C GLU A 497 -15.56 -16.01 10.36
N PRO A 498 -15.89 -16.09 9.06
CA PRO A 498 -17.03 -16.86 8.61
C PRO A 498 -16.82 -18.35 8.91
N HIS A 499 -17.89 -19.12 9.04
CA HIS A 499 -17.75 -20.56 9.22
C HIS A 499 -17.03 -21.18 8.01
N MET A 500 -15.90 -21.88 8.25
CA MET A 500 -15.06 -22.48 7.21
C MET A 500 -14.87 -23.97 7.44
N VAL A 501 -14.85 -24.73 6.35
CA VAL A 501 -14.46 -26.15 6.37
C VAL A 501 -13.05 -26.24 5.79
N MET A 502 -12.09 -26.43 6.67
CA MET A 502 -10.68 -26.53 6.32
C MET A 502 -10.28 -27.99 6.05
N GLN A 503 -9.46 -28.23 5.03
CA GLN A 503 -8.99 -29.57 4.69
C GLN A 503 -7.51 -29.56 4.30
N SER A 504 -6.75 -30.55 4.82
CA SER A 504 -5.38 -30.86 4.42
C SER A 504 -5.37 -32.11 3.55
N ASN A 505 -4.34 -32.26 2.73
CA ASN A 505 -4.13 -33.42 1.86
C ASN A 505 -5.38 -33.78 1.05
N ALA A 506 -6.02 -32.76 0.49
CA ALA A 506 -7.27 -32.90 -0.23
C ALA A 506 -7.07 -33.57 -1.60
N THR A 507 -8.06 -34.32 -2.02
CA THR A 507 -8.11 -34.91 -3.35
C THR A 507 -8.66 -33.89 -4.35
N PRO A 508 -7.97 -33.63 -5.48
CA PRO A 508 -8.49 -32.80 -6.55
C PRO A 508 -9.83 -33.30 -7.11
N VAL A 509 -10.65 -32.38 -7.59
CA VAL A 509 -11.73 -32.69 -8.53
C VAL A 509 -11.24 -32.52 -9.96
N TYR A 510 -11.88 -33.16 -10.90
CA TYR A 510 -11.43 -33.18 -12.28
C TYR A 510 -12.52 -32.64 -13.21
N ARG A 511 -12.12 -31.73 -14.10
CA ARG A 511 -13.00 -31.10 -15.10
C ARG A 511 -12.23 -30.94 -16.41
N PHE A 512 -12.95 -30.94 -17.52
CA PHE A 512 -12.38 -30.52 -18.79
C PHE A 512 -12.08 -29.04 -18.75
N PHE A 513 -10.96 -28.66 -19.32
CA PHE A 513 -10.51 -27.29 -19.50
C PHE A 513 -9.91 -27.11 -20.88
N ASN A 514 -10.44 -26.17 -21.65
CA ASN A 514 -10.04 -25.86 -23.02
C ASN A 514 -9.22 -24.56 -23.12
N GLY A 515 -8.71 -24.03 -21.99
CA GLY A 515 -8.05 -22.72 -21.91
C GLY A 515 -9.00 -21.56 -21.65
N ARG A 516 -10.33 -21.78 -21.66
CA ARG A 516 -11.34 -20.78 -21.43
C ARG A 516 -12.13 -21.05 -20.14
N SER A 517 -12.68 -20.00 -19.56
CA SER A 517 -13.40 -20.07 -18.27
C SER A 517 -14.70 -19.30 -18.33
N ARG A 518 -15.63 -19.60 -17.40
CA ARG A 518 -16.85 -18.83 -17.19
C ARG A 518 -16.85 -18.24 -15.79
N PHE A 519 -17.34 -17.00 -15.67
CA PHE A 519 -17.38 -16.27 -14.41
C PHE A 519 -18.71 -15.64 -14.14
N TYR A 520 -19.05 -15.53 -12.84
CA TYR A 520 -20.12 -14.68 -12.37
C TYR A 520 -19.66 -13.22 -12.38
N GLN A 521 -20.39 -12.37 -13.05
CA GLN A 521 -20.15 -10.96 -13.06
C GLN A 521 -20.93 -10.26 -11.94
N PHE A 522 -20.29 -9.34 -11.24
CA PHE A 522 -20.94 -8.49 -10.27
C PHE A 522 -22.07 -7.69 -10.94
N ARG A 523 -23.22 -7.59 -10.30
CA ARG A 523 -24.47 -7.03 -10.83
C ARG A 523 -25.16 -7.89 -11.91
N SER A 524 -24.88 -9.15 -11.94
CA SER A 524 -25.62 -10.11 -12.77
C SER A 524 -26.51 -11.01 -11.92
N GLU A 525 -27.55 -11.54 -12.52
CA GLU A 525 -28.39 -12.54 -11.87
C GLU A 525 -27.58 -13.80 -11.56
N ALA A 526 -27.65 -14.25 -10.32
CA ALA A 526 -27.00 -15.46 -9.84
C ALA A 526 -27.87 -16.69 -10.17
N VAL A 527 -27.73 -17.19 -11.39
CA VAL A 527 -28.51 -18.33 -11.88
C VAL A 527 -27.83 -19.63 -11.42
N PRO A 528 -28.55 -20.46 -10.61
CA PRO A 528 -28.02 -21.77 -10.24
C PRO A 528 -27.92 -22.72 -11.44
N GLN A 529 -26.83 -23.50 -11.48
CA GLN A 529 -26.68 -24.61 -12.42
C GLN A 529 -27.63 -25.78 -12.06
N ALA A 530 -27.59 -26.86 -12.85
CA ALA A 530 -28.37 -28.06 -12.62
C ALA A 530 -28.15 -28.75 -11.24
N ASN A 531 -26.97 -28.48 -10.64
CA ASN A 531 -26.65 -28.96 -9.28
C ASN A 531 -27.15 -28.03 -8.16
N GLY A 532 -27.90 -26.97 -8.49
CA GLY A 532 -28.42 -25.99 -7.54
C GLY A 532 -27.42 -24.92 -7.09
N LEU A 533 -26.19 -24.93 -7.59
CA LEU A 533 -25.13 -24.01 -7.18
C LEU A 533 -24.90 -22.93 -8.23
N VAL A 534 -24.65 -21.70 -7.78
CA VAL A 534 -24.24 -20.60 -8.66
C VAL A 534 -22.75 -20.73 -8.95
N LEU A 535 -22.37 -20.77 -10.22
CA LEU A 535 -20.97 -20.83 -10.62
C LEU A 535 -20.30 -19.46 -10.50
N MET A 536 -19.40 -19.33 -9.52
CA MET A 536 -18.58 -18.12 -9.34
C MET A 536 -17.43 -18.04 -10.35
N ALA A 537 -16.79 -19.18 -10.59
CA ALA A 537 -15.74 -19.34 -11.60
C ALA A 537 -15.56 -20.81 -11.92
N GLY A 538 -15.39 -21.14 -13.20
CA GLY A 538 -15.14 -22.53 -13.59
C GLY A 538 -14.59 -22.68 -14.99
N PRO A 539 -13.98 -23.83 -15.29
CA PRO A 539 -13.43 -24.13 -16.60
C PRO A 539 -14.54 -24.36 -17.63
N LEU A 540 -14.23 -24.03 -18.86
CA LEU A 540 -14.97 -24.49 -20.03
C LEU A 540 -14.24 -25.66 -20.68
N GLY A 541 -14.97 -26.50 -21.36
CA GLY A 541 -14.46 -27.63 -22.08
C GLY A 541 -15.34 -28.86 -21.94
N SER A 542 -15.23 -29.74 -22.89
CA SER A 542 -15.97 -31.00 -22.93
C SER A 542 -15.14 -32.13 -23.47
N ARG A 543 -15.64 -33.34 -23.29
CA ARG A 543 -15.03 -34.57 -23.86
C ARG A 543 -14.87 -34.52 -25.38
N THR A 544 -15.78 -33.84 -26.07
CA THR A 544 -15.80 -33.81 -27.55
C THR A 544 -15.04 -32.63 -28.13
N GLU A 545 -14.62 -31.69 -27.29
CA GLU A 545 -13.96 -30.44 -27.74
C GLU A 545 -12.47 -30.69 -27.99
N PRO A 546 -11.96 -30.36 -29.20
CA PRO A 546 -10.55 -30.45 -29.50
C PRO A 546 -9.70 -29.59 -28.54
N GLY A 547 -8.56 -30.15 -28.09
CA GLY A 547 -7.64 -29.43 -27.19
C GLY A 547 -8.08 -29.38 -25.71
N ALA A 548 -9.34 -29.65 -25.39
CA ALA A 548 -9.76 -29.69 -24.00
C ALA A 548 -9.13 -30.92 -23.29
N LYS A 549 -8.54 -30.67 -22.10
CA LYS A 549 -7.93 -31.71 -21.27
C LYS A 549 -8.63 -31.81 -19.91
N ILE A 550 -8.73 -33.03 -19.41
CA ILE A 550 -9.09 -33.25 -18.01
C ILE A 550 -8.00 -32.61 -17.14
N THR A 551 -8.37 -31.75 -16.22
CA THR A 551 -7.46 -30.95 -15.41
C THR A 551 -7.80 -31.10 -13.93
N ALA A 552 -6.79 -31.19 -13.08
CA ALA A 552 -6.96 -31.26 -11.63
C ALA A 552 -7.26 -29.87 -11.07
N MET A 553 -8.31 -29.78 -10.24
CA MET A 553 -8.77 -28.52 -9.69
C MET A 553 -9.19 -28.66 -8.23
N LYS A 554 -9.03 -27.57 -7.48
CA LYS A 554 -9.72 -27.36 -6.22
C LYS A 554 -11.15 -26.91 -6.52
N ARG A 555 -12.14 -27.56 -5.89
CA ARG A 555 -13.51 -27.08 -5.84
C ARG A 555 -13.73 -26.41 -4.49
N HIS A 556 -14.10 -25.15 -4.49
CA HIS A 556 -14.55 -24.42 -3.30
C HIS A 556 -16.06 -24.20 -3.40
N THR A 557 -16.76 -24.33 -2.29
CA THR A 557 -18.19 -24.00 -2.20
C THR A 557 -18.38 -22.86 -1.21
N GLY A 558 -19.44 -22.08 -1.41
CA GLY A 558 -19.74 -20.95 -0.54
C GLY A 558 -21.24 -20.79 -0.35
N ARG A 559 -21.61 -20.14 0.76
CA ARG A 559 -22.96 -19.66 0.99
C ARG A 559 -22.90 -18.16 1.23
N GLN A 560 -23.51 -17.39 0.33
CA GLN A 560 -23.36 -15.93 0.27
C GLN A 560 -24.73 -15.25 0.26
N PRO A 561 -24.83 -14.01 0.79
CA PRO A 561 -26.04 -13.22 0.70
C PRO A 561 -26.41 -12.90 -0.76
N ILE A 562 -27.69 -13.00 -1.05
CA ILE A 562 -28.31 -12.70 -2.34
C ILE A 562 -29.54 -11.83 -2.15
N ASP A 563 -29.72 -10.85 -3.00
CA ASP A 563 -30.95 -10.05 -3.05
C ASP A 563 -32.12 -10.91 -3.51
N PRO A 564 -33.21 -11.01 -2.73
CA PRO A 564 -34.34 -11.83 -3.09
C PRO A 564 -35.12 -11.33 -4.32
N THR A 565 -34.99 -10.06 -4.69
CA THR A 565 -35.68 -9.42 -5.81
C THR A 565 -34.88 -9.51 -7.09
N THR A 566 -33.66 -8.98 -7.08
CA THR A 566 -32.78 -8.90 -8.26
C THR A 566 -32.03 -10.19 -8.53
N LYS A 567 -31.92 -11.08 -7.55
CA LYS A 567 -31.09 -12.28 -7.57
C LYS A 567 -29.57 -11.94 -7.75
N TYR A 568 -29.15 -10.76 -7.37
CA TYR A 568 -27.73 -10.39 -7.38
C TYR A 568 -27.05 -10.81 -6.09
N LEU A 569 -25.84 -11.34 -6.17
CA LEU A 569 -25.01 -11.56 -4.98
C LEU A 569 -24.64 -10.21 -4.35
N LEU A 570 -24.80 -10.10 -3.05
CA LEU A 570 -24.68 -8.85 -2.33
C LEU A 570 -23.24 -8.56 -1.90
N PRO A 571 -22.78 -7.29 -2.01
CA PRO A 571 -21.51 -6.87 -1.45
C PRO A 571 -21.59 -6.79 0.08
N LEU A 572 -20.55 -7.25 0.76
CA LEU A 572 -20.42 -7.14 2.22
C LEU A 572 -19.32 -6.16 2.59
N LYS A 573 -19.57 -5.31 3.59
CA LYS A 573 -18.51 -4.63 4.33
C LYS A 573 -17.88 -5.63 5.29
N ILE A 574 -16.99 -6.49 4.79
CA ILE A 574 -16.43 -7.62 5.54
C ILE A 574 -15.72 -7.21 6.84
N GLY A 575 -15.18 -5.99 6.89
CA GLY A 575 -14.58 -5.46 8.12
C GLY A 575 -15.56 -5.37 9.29
N ILE A 576 -16.84 -5.07 9.03
CA ILE A 576 -17.90 -5.09 10.06
C ILE A 576 -18.14 -6.53 10.53
N PHE A 577 -18.23 -7.47 9.60
CA PHE A 577 -18.42 -8.88 9.94
C PHE A 577 -17.24 -9.39 10.79
N PHE A 578 -16.01 -9.13 10.36
CA PHE A 578 -14.81 -9.59 11.06
C PHE A 578 -14.66 -9.01 12.48
N GLN A 579 -15.19 -7.82 12.72
CA GLN A 579 -15.14 -7.20 14.05
C GLN A 579 -16.31 -7.62 14.95
N THR A 580 -17.47 -7.98 14.39
CA THR A 580 -18.71 -8.12 15.16
C THR A 580 -19.44 -9.45 14.98
N GLY A 581 -19.13 -10.22 13.96
CA GLY A 581 -19.91 -11.39 13.54
C GLY A 581 -21.30 -11.04 12.96
N ASN A 582 -21.63 -9.74 12.81
CA ASN A 582 -22.95 -9.29 12.40
C ASN A 582 -23.06 -9.17 10.88
N LEU A 583 -23.62 -10.19 10.25
CA LEU A 583 -23.82 -10.22 8.80
C LEU A 583 -24.79 -9.14 8.31
N THR A 584 -25.89 -8.90 9.04
CA THR A 584 -26.89 -7.91 8.64
C THR A 584 -26.30 -6.51 8.54
N ASN A 585 -25.50 -6.12 9.52
CA ASN A 585 -24.81 -4.84 9.49
C ASN A 585 -23.77 -4.77 8.35
N ALA A 586 -23.06 -5.89 8.09
CA ALA A 586 -22.12 -5.97 6.98
C ALA A 586 -22.79 -5.88 5.61
N VAL A 587 -23.98 -6.51 5.43
CA VAL A 587 -24.79 -6.37 4.21
C VAL A 587 -25.29 -4.95 4.06
N ASN A 588 -25.93 -4.39 5.09
CA ASN A 588 -26.51 -3.05 5.04
C ASN A 588 -25.44 -2.00 4.66
N GLN A 589 -24.27 -2.05 5.28
CA GLN A 589 -23.19 -1.14 4.95
C GLN A 589 -22.63 -1.39 3.54
N GLY A 590 -22.54 -2.66 3.13
CA GLY A 590 -22.11 -3.00 1.78
C GLY A 590 -23.03 -2.45 0.70
N LEU A 591 -24.35 -2.48 0.93
CA LEU A 591 -25.36 -1.88 0.04
C LEU A 591 -25.24 -0.37 -0.02
N ILE A 592 -25.04 0.30 1.13
CA ILE A 592 -24.80 1.75 1.20
C ILE A 592 -23.54 2.13 0.40
N ASP A 593 -22.45 1.39 0.58
CA ASP A 593 -21.17 1.67 -0.07
C ASP A 593 -21.22 1.55 -1.61
N VAL A 594 -22.20 0.82 -2.17
CA VAL A 594 -22.40 0.67 -3.61
C VAL A 594 -23.66 1.37 -4.15
N ASP A 595 -24.35 2.13 -3.31
CA ASP A 595 -25.61 2.83 -3.63
C ASP A 595 -26.67 1.90 -4.20
N TRP A 596 -26.96 0.80 -3.47
CA TRP A 596 -28.02 -0.15 -3.81
C TRP A 596 -29.17 -0.12 -2.81
N PRO A 597 -30.40 -0.33 -3.30
CA PRO A 597 -31.56 -0.47 -2.42
C PRO A 597 -31.41 -1.72 -1.54
N ASN A 598 -31.91 -1.62 -0.31
CA ASN A 598 -31.95 -2.74 0.62
C ASN A 598 -33.32 -3.44 0.51
N ASN A 599 -33.36 -4.56 -0.21
CA ASN A 599 -34.54 -5.40 -0.37
C ASN A 599 -34.55 -6.59 0.63
N GLY A 600 -33.73 -6.51 1.69
CA GLY A 600 -33.38 -7.65 2.52
C GLY A 600 -32.38 -8.59 1.83
N TYR A 601 -32.19 -9.77 2.41
CA TYR A 601 -31.32 -10.78 1.79
C TYR A 601 -31.80 -12.21 2.12
N GLY A 602 -31.56 -13.10 1.17
CA GLY A 602 -31.54 -14.55 1.34
C GLY A 602 -30.12 -15.07 1.15
N PHE A 603 -29.99 -16.37 0.85
CA PHE A 603 -28.68 -16.99 0.61
C PHE A 603 -28.69 -17.79 -0.68
N ALA A 604 -27.55 -17.73 -1.39
CA ALA A 604 -27.26 -18.59 -2.52
C ALA A 604 -26.09 -19.51 -2.18
N GLU A 605 -26.20 -20.77 -2.56
CA GLU A 605 -25.09 -21.71 -2.57
C GLU A 605 -24.27 -21.49 -3.84
N THR A 606 -22.96 -21.41 -3.70
CA THR A 606 -22.05 -21.09 -4.79
C THR A 606 -20.95 -22.13 -4.92
N GLU A 607 -20.36 -22.23 -6.10
CA GLU A 607 -19.16 -23.04 -6.32
C GLU A 607 -18.16 -22.32 -7.22
N ARG A 608 -16.88 -22.67 -7.01
CA ARG A 608 -15.74 -22.15 -7.75
C ARG A 608 -14.75 -23.26 -8.00
N PHE A 609 -14.16 -23.27 -9.19
CA PHE A 609 -13.07 -24.15 -9.54
C PHE A 609 -11.79 -23.36 -9.75
N MET A 610 -10.69 -23.86 -9.20
CA MET A 610 -9.35 -23.25 -9.29
C MET A 610 -8.36 -24.31 -9.72
N GLY A 611 -7.55 -24.02 -10.74
CA GLY A 611 -6.55 -24.95 -11.24
C GLY A 611 -5.41 -25.17 -10.22
N LEU A 612 -4.95 -26.39 -10.11
CA LEU A 612 -3.86 -26.82 -9.22
C LEU A 612 -2.61 -27.08 -10.07
N TYR A 613 -1.55 -26.32 -9.85
CA TYR A 613 -0.33 -26.40 -10.67
C TYR A 613 0.95 -26.45 -9.85
N HIS A 614 0.84 -26.26 -8.54
CA HIS A 614 1.93 -26.38 -7.57
C HIS A 614 1.74 -27.65 -6.72
N GLU A 615 2.64 -27.87 -5.78
CA GLU A 615 2.71 -29.11 -4.99
C GLU A 615 2.90 -30.34 -5.86
N VAL A 616 3.69 -30.19 -6.93
CA VAL A 616 3.99 -31.27 -7.89
C VAL A 616 4.78 -32.38 -7.20
N ALA A 617 4.22 -33.58 -7.23
CA ALA A 617 4.80 -34.74 -6.58
C ALA A 617 5.96 -35.34 -7.39
N PRO A 618 6.92 -36.03 -6.75
CA PRO A 618 7.90 -36.86 -7.44
C PRO A 618 7.23 -37.86 -8.37
N ALA A 619 7.87 -38.21 -9.47
CA ALA A 619 7.32 -39.16 -10.47
C ALA A 619 6.91 -40.51 -9.84
N SER A 620 7.64 -40.97 -8.80
CA SER A 620 7.31 -42.18 -8.05
C SER A 620 6.01 -42.09 -7.23
N GLN A 621 5.50 -40.89 -7.00
CA GLN A 621 4.26 -40.63 -6.28
C GLN A 621 3.11 -40.17 -7.19
N ALA A 622 3.34 -40.09 -8.49
CA ALA A 622 2.30 -39.80 -9.47
C ALA A 622 1.20 -40.88 -9.45
N LEU A 623 -0.02 -40.49 -9.85
CA LEU A 623 -1.11 -41.45 -9.95
C LEU A 623 -0.77 -42.61 -10.90
N THR A 624 -1.12 -43.82 -10.48
CA THR A 624 -0.95 -45.04 -11.29
C THR A 624 -2.16 -45.29 -12.18
N CYS A 625 -2.04 -46.18 -13.15
CA CYS A 625 -3.15 -46.57 -14.00
C CYS A 625 -4.39 -47.03 -13.19
N SER A 626 -4.19 -47.79 -12.13
CA SER A 626 -5.26 -48.30 -11.25
C SER A 626 -5.94 -47.18 -10.42
N SER A 627 -5.29 -46.06 -10.23
CA SER A 627 -5.92 -44.94 -9.53
C SER A 627 -7.16 -44.41 -10.26
N CYS A 628 -7.12 -44.43 -11.58
CA CYS A 628 -8.23 -44.00 -12.44
C CYS A 628 -9.01 -45.19 -13.03
N HIS A 629 -8.32 -46.24 -13.52
CA HIS A 629 -8.92 -47.35 -14.22
C HIS A 629 -9.34 -48.51 -13.33
N GLY A 630 -9.48 -48.36 -12.10
CA GLY A 630 -9.96 -49.38 -11.14
C GLY A 630 -10.37 -48.75 -9.84
N GLY A 631 -10.02 -47.48 -9.66
CA GLY A 631 -10.44 -46.65 -8.54
C GLY A 631 -11.54 -45.69 -8.94
N ASN A 632 -12.01 -44.94 -7.98
CA ASN A 632 -13.02 -43.89 -8.12
C ASN A 632 -12.38 -42.49 -8.15
N ARG A 633 -11.10 -42.42 -8.61
CA ARG A 633 -10.39 -41.14 -8.69
C ARG A 633 -11.03 -40.19 -9.68
N LEU A 634 -11.46 -40.70 -10.84
CA LEU A 634 -12.19 -39.94 -11.86
C LEU A 634 -13.65 -40.37 -11.87
N ASP A 635 -14.56 -39.43 -11.79
CA ASP A 635 -15.98 -39.65 -12.11
C ASP A 635 -16.14 -39.57 -13.63
N PHE A 636 -15.98 -40.72 -14.28
CA PHE A 636 -16.09 -40.85 -15.72
C PHE A 636 -17.47 -40.44 -16.24
N ALA A 637 -18.54 -40.69 -15.49
CA ALA A 637 -19.89 -40.31 -15.88
C ALA A 637 -20.03 -38.80 -15.88
N ALA A 638 -19.57 -38.13 -14.83
CA ALA A 638 -19.58 -36.67 -14.74
C ALA A 638 -18.67 -36.00 -15.81
N LEU A 639 -17.66 -36.70 -16.29
CA LEU A 639 -16.81 -36.28 -17.41
C LEU A 639 -17.42 -36.61 -18.80
N GLY A 640 -18.63 -37.17 -18.84
CA GLY A 640 -19.35 -37.48 -20.06
C GLY A 640 -18.87 -38.77 -20.77
N TYR A 641 -18.14 -39.65 -20.07
CA TYR A 641 -17.79 -40.95 -20.58
C TYR A 641 -18.86 -41.98 -20.19
N THR A 642 -19.33 -42.68 -21.21
CA THR A 642 -20.27 -43.78 -21.00
C THR A 642 -19.54 -45.09 -21.28
N PRO A 643 -19.52 -46.04 -20.35
CA PRO A 643 -18.96 -47.36 -20.63
C PRO A 643 -19.67 -47.99 -21.82
N ARG A 644 -18.93 -48.61 -22.70
CA ARG A 644 -19.49 -49.37 -23.80
C ARG A 644 -20.16 -50.59 -23.22
N THR A 645 -21.46 -50.74 -23.43
CA THR A 645 -22.22 -51.90 -22.95
C THR A 645 -22.22 -53.05 -23.93
N THR A 646 -21.95 -52.77 -25.19
CA THR A 646 -21.89 -53.80 -26.28
C THR A 646 -20.62 -53.60 -27.13
N LEU A 647 -20.12 -54.67 -27.66
CA LEU A 647 -19.08 -54.73 -28.69
C LEU A 647 -19.49 -55.74 -29.76
N ASN A 648 -19.50 -55.30 -31.03
CA ASN A 648 -19.97 -56.13 -32.16
C ASN A 648 -21.36 -56.73 -31.95
N GLY A 649 -22.28 -55.94 -31.42
CA GLY A 649 -23.70 -56.34 -31.19
C GLY A 649 -23.93 -57.33 -30.05
N LYS A 650 -22.88 -57.70 -29.31
CA LYS A 650 -22.99 -58.58 -28.14
C LYS A 650 -22.69 -57.77 -26.84
N PRO A 651 -23.24 -58.18 -25.68
CA PRO A 651 -22.83 -57.62 -24.40
C PRO A 651 -21.31 -57.65 -24.28
N LEU A 652 -20.70 -56.56 -23.77
CA LEU A 652 -19.25 -56.28 -23.82
C LEU A 652 -18.41 -57.50 -23.38
N CYS A 653 -18.68 -58.03 -22.22
CA CYS A 653 -17.92 -59.20 -21.72
C CYS A 653 -18.19 -60.47 -22.55
N ALA A 654 -19.42 -60.64 -23.02
CA ALA A 654 -19.84 -61.80 -23.81
C ALA A 654 -19.22 -61.79 -25.23
N SER A 655 -18.73 -60.66 -25.74
CA SER A 655 -18.05 -60.59 -27.03
C SER A 655 -16.74 -61.39 -27.05
N CYS A 656 -16.11 -61.55 -25.89
CA CYS A 656 -14.81 -62.23 -25.77
C CYS A 656 -14.88 -63.50 -24.87
N HIS A 657 -15.80 -63.57 -23.91
CA HIS A 657 -15.76 -64.57 -22.84
C HIS A 657 -17.08 -65.29 -22.57
N GLY A 658 -18.16 -64.98 -23.26
CA GLY A 658 -19.48 -65.37 -22.78
C GLY A 658 -19.86 -64.59 -21.49
N ALA A 659 -20.97 -64.91 -20.88
CA ALA A 659 -21.46 -64.21 -19.68
C ALA A 659 -20.54 -64.50 -18.47
N LYS A 660 -19.65 -63.60 -18.14
CA LYS A 660 -18.86 -63.63 -16.92
C LYS A 660 -19.05 -62.31 -16.14
N ASN A 661 -19.40 -62.43 -14.87
CA ASN A 661 -19.50 -61.32 -13.99
C ASN A 661 -18.17 -61.12 -13.23
N GLY A 662 -17.60 -59.93 -13.32
CA GLY A 662 -16.43 -59.51 -12.56
C GLY A 662 -16.60 -58.07 -12.09
N SER A 663 -16.04 -57.72 -10.93
CA SER A 663 -15.99 -56.33 -10.50
C SER A 663 -15.18 -55.48 -11.50
N PHE A 664 -15.46 -54.21 -11.54
CA PHE A 664 -14.70 -53.24 -12.35
C PHE A 664 -13.19 -53.37 -12.17
N ALA A 665 -12.72 -53.45 -10.95
CA ALA A 665 -11.31 -53.63 -10.61
C ALA A 665 -10.78 -54.95 -11.20
N PHE A 666 -11.46 -56.06 -11.00
CA PHE A 666 -11.04 -57.35 -11.55
C PHE A 666 -10.96 -57.37 -13.09
N ILE A 667 -11.94 -56.77 -13.77
CA ILE A 667 -11.92 -56.65 -15.23
C ILE A 667 -10.77 -55.82 -15.72
N HIS A 668 -10.50 -54.67 -15.11
CA HIS A 668 -9.40 -53.77 -15.49
C HIS A 668 -8.03 -54.40 -15.18
N ASP A 669 -7.87 -55.00 -14.02
CA ASP A 669 -6.63 -55.70 -13.67
C ASP A 669 -6.32 -56.81 -14.69
N LYS A 670 -7.27 -57.64 -15.01
CA LYS A 670 -7.06 -58.74 -15.97
C LYS A 670 -6.87 -58.31 -17.43
N HIS A 671 -7.60 -57.28 -17.86
CA HIS A 671 -7.58 -56.87 -19.27
C HIS A 671 -6.55 -55.79 -19.55
N VAL A 672 -6.51 -54.75 -18.77
CA VAL A 672 -5.61 -53.62 -19.00
C VAL A 672 -4.21 -53.94 -18.47
N ARG A 673 -4.09 -54.35 -17.22
CA ARG A 673 -2.79 -54.63 -16.59
C ARG A 673 -2.17 -55.91 -17.11
N ASP A 674 -2.88 -57.06 -17.04
CA ASP A 674 -2.31 -58.37 -17.33
C ASP A 674 -2.30 -58.70 -18.84
N LYS A 675 -3.33 -58.30 -19.56
CA LYS A 675 -3.48 -58.60 -21.01
C LYS A 675 -3.19 -57.45 -21.93
N ARG A 676 -2.96 -56.25 -21.39
CA ARG A 676 -2.67 -55.01 -22.13
C ARG A 676 -3.68 -54.71 -23.24
N ILE A 677 -4.96 -55.00 -23.00
CA ILE A 677 -6.04 -54.71 -23.95
C ILE A 677 -6.28 -53.20 -23.93
N ASP A 678 -6.31 -52.59 -25.10
CA ASP A 678 -6.54 -51.16 -25.27
C ASP A 678 -7.93 -50.77 -24.79
N CYS A 679 -7.99 -49.62 -24.07
CA CYS A 679 -9.19 -49.08 -23.51
C CYS A 679 -10.32 -48.85 -24.54
N ILE A 680 -9.96 -48.56 -25.80
CA ILE A 680 -10.90 -48.33 -26.90
C ILE A 680 -11.77 -49.57 -27.20
N ASN A 681 -11.30 -50.78 -26.85
CA ASN A 681 -12.07 -51.99 -27.03
C ASN A 681 -13.27 -52.09 -26.08
N CYS A 682 -13.19 -51.38 -24.94
CA CYS A 682 -14.22 -51.40 -23.91
C CYS A 682 -14.88 -50.04 -23.70
N HIS A 683 -14.25 -48.97 -24.07
CA HIS A 683 -14.75 -47.61 -23.89
C HIS A 683 -14.89 -46.89 -25.24
N THR A 684 -15.90 -46.05 -25.35
CA THR A 684 -16.05 -45.17 -26.51
C THR A 684 -15.28 -43.89 -26.20
N PHE A 685 -14.11 -43.74 -26.79
CA PHE A 685 -13.42 -42.48 -26.83
C PHE A 685 -13.74 -41.85 -28.18
N SER A 686 -14.49 -40.78 -28.23
CA SER A 686 -14.62 -40.03 -29.47
C SER A 686 -13.24 -39.43 -29.78
N LYS A 687 -12.68 -39.78 -30.95
CA LYS A 687 -11.68 -38.90 -31.53
C LYS A 687 -12.36 -37.59 -31.78
N GLY A 688 -11.88 -36.53 -31.12
CA GLY A 688 -12.29 -35.17 -31.41
C GLY A 688 -11.84 -34.80 -32.81
#